data_f4731e56922fc2268cde98bb965c8212
#
_entry.id   f4731e56922fc2268cde98bb965c8212
#
_cell.length_a   1.000
_cell.length_b   1.000
_cell.length_c   1.000
_cell.angle_alpha   90.00
_cell.angle_beta   90.00
_cell.angle_gamma   90.00
#
_symmetry.space_group_name_H-M   'P 1'
#
loop_
_entity.id
_entity.type
_entity.pdbx_description
1 polymer ?
#
loop_
_entity_poly.entity_id
_entity_poly.type
_entity_poly.pdbx_seq_one_letter_code
_entity_poly.pdbx_strand_id
1 'polypeptide(L)'
;MIVAIAGGLVLTLVAGAVRTLTAPDRYVDEQTEMFDVQIQQESGAPRAAELGALASTGRVETATFVFGGLLAPGSEEPEDLLIFAGSETPLGAHLVDGRRPTASPSEFVVTRSFFDSSGARLGQHYRLVTLTAAQAEAEGFDAGRPEGPSFDATLVGVIDGPAELADDYPVALFPSRLLDAGDIGVAATVVSVGLAPESDIGDVRTDVAQLPSSTVFSVEPAAPIGDEVRAAISAQGQGLAVLAAIAAVTTIVVLGQLLSRQYRRSEPERVVLSSLGLTRTQLILEPVARGAIPVAVGTIAAAVLAYLCSSGFPRGFVTQVEPHPGRLLEPVVHLAGPVALALAILAWLLSSTTAAGRDVVPDRSTSLADRVAPVLPGTAAALGLRFAFPRGPGRPRSARASLLGLILVAGLVFAALTFGRNLTTMLDEPARYGVNFDLALGQGGEVSEADVLPLLDDPKLSPDIAGLTLYGSLPVDAGSASLYVIGMQPLRGDLLPEVLSGRLPAGPDEIAIGRVSARKLRVGVGDTVTLRTKKGEQTLRVTGTVQPPPVGGADVVGDSGVVTAEAFDRIAPGQPMDTAVVDLAPGAPADAAERIAAATGMAAGQAGRPPAVINVARVRSIPFLVAAVVGALAVLSLGHQLLVAVRRRRLDHAVLRALGASRRDLTGIIHLQATIITAAVLALAVPLGIAAGSTVYRPFVDRIGARADLVVPLWWALAAALAMVVLANLVAAIPARRARRSSPARTLARL
;
A
#
# COMPACT_ATOMS: atom_id res chain seq x y z
N MET A 1 11.98 -20.19 21.68
CA MET A 1 12.68 -19.46 20.61
C MET A 1 11.87 -19.40 19.30
N ILE A 2 11.51 -20.51 18.63
CA ILE A 2 10.75 -20.46 17.36
C ILE A 2 9.40 -19.76 17.52
N VAL A 3 8.65 -20.05 18.61
CA VAL A 3 7.38 -19.37 18.93
C VAL A 3 7.59 -17.86 19.09
N ALA A 4 8.67 -17.46 19.79
CA ALA A 4 8.98 -16.04 20.00
C ALA A 4 9.28 -15.30 18.69
N ILE A 5 10.12 -15.89 17.83
CA ILE A 5 10.53 -15.23 16.56
C ILE A 5 9.36 -15.20 15.56
N ALA A 6 8.70 -16.35 15.32
CA ALA A 6 7.61 -16.41 14.35
C ALA A 6 6.36 -15.66 14.86
N GLY A 7 6.04 -15.79 16.15
CA GLY A 7 4.96 -15.03 16.78
C GLY A 7 5.27 -13.53 16.84
N GLY A 8 6.52 -13.17 17.13
CA GLY A 8 6.99 -11.79 17.12
C GLY A 8 6.82 -11.12 15.75
N LEU A 9 7.18 -11.81 14.66
CA LEU A 9 6.94 -11.33 13.31
C LEU A 9 5.45 -11.08 13.03
N VAL A 10 4.61 -12.07 13.41
CA VAL A 10 3.15 -11.94 13.23
C VAL A 10 2.62 -10.73 13.98
N LEU A 11 2.93 -10.62 15.27
CA LEU A 11 2.45 -9.50 16.09
C LEU A 11 3.01 -8.15 15.63
N THR A 12 4.25 -8.09 15.14
CA THR A 12 4.82 -6.87 14.56
C THR A 12 4.07 -6.44 13.31
N LEU A 13 3.72 -7.37 12.41
CA LEU A 13 2.94 -7.05 11.21
C LEU A 13 1.50 -6.64 11.55
N VAL A 14 0.89 -7.30 12.54
CA VAL A 14 -0.45 -6.91 13.04
C VAL A 14 -0.40 -5.52 13.67
N ALA A 15 0.60 -5.25 14.51
CA ALA A 15 0.80 -3.92 15.10
C ALA A 15 1.00 -2.85 14.03
N GLY A 16 1.83 -3.14 13.02
CA GLY A 16 2.03 -2.26 11.87
C GLY A 16 0.75 -1.99 11.09
N ALA A 17 -0.07 -3.02 10.85
CA ALA A 17 -1.34 -2.88 10.16
C ALA A 17 -2.35 -2.03 10.97
N VAL A 18 -2.53 -2.36 12.25
CA VAL A 18 -3.45 -1.62 13.15
C VAL A 18 -3.00 -0.17 13.25
N ARG A 19 -1.72 0.05 13.53
CA ARG A 19 -1.16 1.40 13.69
C ARG A 19 -1.29 2.24 12.42
N THR A 20 -1.09 1.63 11.25
CA THR A 20 -1.30 2.30 9.96
C THR A 20 -2.77 2.64 9.72
N LEU A 21 -3.69 1.68 9.97
CA LEU A 21 -5.12 1.88 9.73
C LEU A 21 -5.75 2.92 10.66
N THR A 22 -5.26 3.03 11.89
CA THR A 22 -5.81 3.93 12.93
C THR A 22 -5.05 5.26 13.04
N ALA A 23 -3.97 5.45 12.26
CA ALA A 23 -3.21 6.71 12.25
C ALA A 23 -4.09 7.92 11.87
N PRO A 24 -4.93 7.83 10.79
CA PRO A 24 -5.81 8.94 10.44
C PRO A 24 -6.78 9.33 11.55
N ASP A 25 -7.36 8.34 12.23
CA ASP A 25 -8.34 8.61 13.30
C ASP A 25 -7.66 9.23 14.51
N ARG A 26 -6.50 8.74 14.92
CA ARG A 26 -5.70 9.36 15.99
C ARG A 26 -5.29 10.80 15.66
N TYR A 27 -4.92 11.02 14.40
CA TYR A 27 -4.56 12.36 13.93
C TYR A 27 -5.77 13.31 14.00
N VAL A 28 -6.92 12.84 13.49
CA VAL A 28 -8.17 13.62 13.55
C VAL A 28 -8.58 13.88 14.99
N ASP A 29 -8.55 12.88 15.87
CA ASP A 29 -8.92 13.02 17.29
C ASP A 29 -8.08 14.10 17.99
N GLU A 30 -6.77 14.20 17.69
CA GLU A 30 -5.92 15.27 18.22
C GLU A 30 -6.18 16.64 17.59
N GLN A 31 -6.62 16.67 16.33
CA GLN A 31 -6.88 17.90 15.58
C GLN A 31 -8.31 18.42 15.77
N THR A 32 -9.29 17.53 15.97
CA THR A 32 -10.72 17.88 16.10
C THR A 32 -11.01 18.67 17.39
N GLU A 33 -10.09 18.69 18.35
CA GLU A 33 -10.15 19.64 19.45
C GLU A 33 -9.92 21.12 19.02
N MET A 34 -9.54 21.35 17.74
CA MET A 34 -9.17 22.67 17.26
C MET A 34 -10.15 23.28 16.26
N PHE A 35 -10.60 22.55 15.23
CA PHE A 35 -11.42 23.12 14.14
C PHE A 35 -12.44 22.12 13.61
N ASP A 36 -13.67 22.62 13.39
CA ASP A 36 -14.83 21.84 12.93
C ASP A 36 -15.14 22.11 11.44
N VAL A 37 -14.82 23.33 10.97
CA VAL A 37 -15.23 23.85 9.66
C VAL A 37 -14.05 24.54 8.99
N GLN A 38 -13.94 24.38 7.68
CA GLN A 38 -13.01 25.10 6.83
C GLN A 38 -13.80 26.00 5.87
N ILE A 39 -13.46 27.27 5.84
CA ILE A 39 -14.05 28.28 4.95
C ILE A 39 -12.95 28.68 3.97
N GLN A 40 -13.17 28.43 2.69
CA GLN A 40 -12.25 28.85 1.63
C GLN A 40 -12.79 30.09 0.96
N GLN A 41 -12.00 31.14 0.99
CA GLN A 41 -12.22 32.37 0.24
C GLN A 41 -11.40 32.31 -1.04
N GLU A 42 -12.07 32.26 -2.19
CA GLU A 42 -11.41 32.01 -3.51
C GLU A 42 -10.81 33.27 -4.12
N SER A 43 -11.20 34.46 -3.68
CA SER A 43 -10.71 35.70 -4.25
C SER A 43 -10.86 36.90 -3.32
N GLY A 44 -10.15 37.98 -3.61
CA GLY A 44 -10.20 39.26 -2.91
C GLY A 44 -9.35 39.31 -1.64
N ALA A 45 -9.29 40.50 -1.00
CA ALA A 45 -8.52 40.69 0.23
C ALA A 45 -9.01 39.76 1.35
N PRO A 46 -8.11 39.21 2.19
CA PRO A 46 -8.47 38.27 3.26
C PRO A 46 -9.48 38.88 4.24
N ARG A 47 -10.62 38.20 4.44
CA ARG A 47 -11.71 38.66 5.36
C ARG A 47 -11.74 37.84 6.65
N ALA A 48 -10.61 37.34 7.08
CA ALA A 48 -10.47 36.46 8.24
C ALA A 48 -11.04 37.10 9.53
N ALA A 49 -10.87 38.41 9.72
CA ALA A 49 -11.41 39.11 10.88
C ALA A 49 -12.95 39.16 10.89
N GLU A 50 -13.57 39.29 9.73
CA GLU A 50 -15.04 39.28 9.59
C GLU A 50 -15.59 37.88 9.83
N LEU A 51 -14.95 36.87 9.25
CA LEU A 51 -15.31 35.46 9.45
C LEU A 51 -15.15 35.05 10.91
N GLY A 52 -14.10 35.50 11.58
CA GLY A 52 -13.92 35.28 13.02
C GLY A 52 -14.87 36.02 13.93
N ALA A 53 -15.59 37.03 13.43
CA ALA A 53 -16.60 37.80 14.18
C ALA A 53 -18.03 37.25 14.02
N LEU A 54 -18.24 36.21 13.20
CA LEU A 54 -19.56 35.59 13.05
C LEU A 54 -20.02 34.93 14.36
N ALA A 55 -21.32 34.93 14.61
CA ALA A 55 -21.88 34.37 15.84
C ALA A 55 -21.69 32.86 15.98
N SER A 56 -21.64 32.14 14.84
CA SER A 56 -21.44 30.71 14.76
C SER A 56 -19.99 30.29 14.89
N THR A 57 -19.03 31.23 14.91
CA THR A 57 -17.60 30.95 14.93
C THR A 57 -16.99 31.14 16.31
N GLY A 58 -16.08 30.25 16.70
CA GLY A 58 -15.27 30.35 17.92
C GLY A 58 -13.82 30.69 17.60
N ARG A 59 -12.91 29.72 17.80
CA ARG A 59 -11.49 29.86 17.42
C ARG A 59 -11.34 29.91 15.92
N VAL A 60 -10.48 30.80 15.42
CA VAL A 60 -10.22 30.96 13.99
C VAL A 60 -8.72 30.99 13.73
N GLU A 61 -8.27 30.22 12.72
CA GLU A 61 -6.92 30.28 12.18
C GLU A 61 -6.97 30.50 10.66
N THR A 62 -5.95 31.15 10.11
CA THR A 62 -5.92 31.53 8.71
C THR A 62 -4.64 31.11 8.02
N ALA A 63 -4.76 30.71 6.76
CA ALA A 63 -3.66 30.53 5.85
C ALA A 63 -4.01 31.20 4.53
N THR A 64 -3.28 32.22 4.14
CA THR A 64 -3.47 32.98 2.91
C THR A 64 -2.36 32.63 1.93
N PHE A 65 -2.72 32.20 0.74
CA PHE A 65 -1.78 31.95 -0.32
C PHE A 65 -1.29 33.28 -0.90
N VAL A 66 0.04 33.47 -0.98
CA VAL A 66 0.70 34.69 -1.42
C VAL A 66 1.35 34.44 -2.78
N PHE A 67 1.03 35.26 -3.74
CA PHE A 67 1.74 35.25 -5.02
C PHE A 67 3.13 35.84 -4.88
N GLY A 68 4.16 35.03 -5.15
CA GLY A 68 5.54 35.46 -5.03
C GLY A 68 6.52 34.32 -5.23
N GLY A 69 7.79 34.62 -5.08
CA GLY A 69 8.89 33.65 -5.20
C GLY A 69 9.87 33.78 -4.05
N LEU A 70 10.42 32.67 -3.60
CA LEU A 70 11.48 32.62 -2.59
C LEU A 70 12.81 32.40 -3.28
N LEU A 71 13.72 33.36 -3.20
CA LEU A 71 15.04 33.33 -3.85
C LEU A 71 16.10 32.85 -2.86
N ALA A 72 16.82 31.81 -3.21
CA ALA A 72 17.99 31.37 -2.43
C ALA A 72 19.17 32.36 -2.57
N PRO A 73 20.13 32.35 -1.65
CA PRO A 73 21.30 33.23 -1.71
C PRO A 73 22.08 33.07 -3.02
N GLY A 74 22.11 34.13 -3.84
CA GLY A 74 22.83 34.14 -5.11
C GLY A 74 22.08 33.55 -6.30
N SER A 75 20.80 33.15 -6.12
CA SER A 75 19.91 32.72 -7.18
C SER A 75 19.06 33.91 -7.67
N GLU A 76 18.80 33.96 -8.97
CA GLU A 76 17.82 34.84 -9.59
C GLU A 76 16.53 34.08 -9.91
N GLU A 77 16.53 32.76 -9.83
CA GLU A 77 15.37 31.92 -10.04
C GLU A 77 14.72 31.60 -8.70
N PRO A 78 13.38 31.70 -8.59
CA PRO A 78 12.66 31.33 -7.36
C PRO A 78 12.69 29.81 -7.17
N GLU A 79 12.66 29.42 -5.91
CA GLU A 79 12.48 28.02 -5.50
C GLU A 79 11.05 27.57 -5.86
N ASP A 80 10.91 26.32 -6.26
CA ASP A 80 9.63 25.71 -6.61
C ASP A 80 8.86 25.30 -5.32
N LEU A 81 8.09 26.25 -4.78
CA LEU A 81 7.28 26.06 -3.57
C LEU A 81 6.11 27.07 -3.51
N LEU A 82 5.07 26.70 -2.76
CA LEU A 82 3.96 27.61 -2.47
C LEU A 82 4.26 28.43 -1.22
N ILE A 83 3.83 29.70 -1.24
CA ILE A 83 4.06 30.64 -0.14
C ILE A 83 2.73 30.93 0.54
N PHE A 84 2.66 30.66 1.84
CA PHE A 84 1.51 30.97 2.67
C PHE A 84 1.89 31.97 3.76
N ALA A 85 0.97 32.88 4.10
CA ALA A 85 1.03 33.73 5.26
C ALA A 85 -0.13 33.35 6.19
N GLY A 86 0.14 33.05 7.46
CA GLY A 86 -0.91 32.56 8.35
C GLY A 86 -0.56 32.57 9.82
N SER A 87 -1.45 31.99 10.61
CA SER A 87 -1.26 31.74 12.03
C SER A 87 -0.14 30.75 12.29
N GLU A 88 0.31 30.64 13.54
CA GLU A 88 1.53 29.90 13.92
C GLU A 88 1.55 28.41 13.58
N THR A 89 0.37 27.81 13.33
CA THR A 89 0.20 26.39 12.97
C THR A 89 -0.97 26.18 12.00
N PRO A 90 -0.95 26.77 10.81
CA PRO A 90 -2.04 26.56 9.88
C PRO A 90 -2.08 25.11 9.41
N LEU A 91 -3.29 24.61 9.18
CA LEU A 91 -3.54 23.34 8.52
C LEU A 91 -3.02 22.08 9.27
N GLY A 92 -2.85 22.16 10.61
CA GLY A 92 -2.45 21.01 11.43
C GLY A 92 -0.99 20.59 11.29
N ALA A 93 -0.13 21.46 10.77
CA ALA A 93 1.31 21.18 10.67
C ALA A 93 2.00 21.21 12.03
N HIS A 94 2.90 20.28 12.29
CA HIS A 94 3.70 20.23 13.51
C HIS A 94 5.17 20.52 13.23
N LEU A 95 5.84 21.17 14.19
CA LEU A 95 7.25 21.49 14.09
C LEU A 95 8.09 20.21 14.26
N VAL A 96 8.97 19.95 13.32
CA VAL A 96 9.85 18.77 13.33
C VAL A 96 11.28 19.11 13.70
N ASP A 97 11.77 20.26 13.24
CA ASP A 97 13.13 20.71 13.52
C ASP A 97 13.16 22.24 13.63
N GLY A 98 14.13 22.78 14.39
CA GLY A 98 14.27 24.22 14.62
C GLY A 98 13.23 24.79 15.59
N ARG A 99 12.68 25.97 15.28
CA ARG A 99 11.68 26.66 16.09
C ARG A 99 10.59 27.31 15.23
N ARG A 100 9.48 27.67 15.85
CA ARG A 100 8.43 28.45 15.18
C ARG A 100 8.92 29.87 14.86
N PRO A 101 8.43 30.49 13.77
CA PRO A 101 8.77 31.87 13.45
C PRO A 101 8.18 32.80 14.51
N THR A 102 8.86 33.90 14.76
CA THR A 102 8.29 35.01 15.51
C THR A 102 7.26 35.74 14.63
N ALA A 103 6.46 36.65 15.22
CA ALA A 103 5.50 37.44 14.43
C ALA A 103 6.15 38.36 13.38
N SER A 104 7.46 38.31 13.16
CA SER A 104 8.16 39.12 12.17
C SER A 104 8.10 38.52 10.80
N PRO A 105 7.83 39.24 9.73
CA PRO A 105 7.90 38.74 8.35
C PRO A 105 9.31 38.34 7.88
N SER A 106 10.33 38.59 8.72
CA SER A 106 11.72 38.20 8.46
C SER A 106 12.06 36.76 8.84
N GLU A 107 11.10 35.97 9.31
CA GLU A 107 11.29 34.57 9.68
C GLU A 107 10.20 33.71 9.04
N PHE A 108 10.57 32.51 8.61
CA PHE A 108 9.65 31.55 8.02
C PHE A 108 10.05 30.11 8.35
N VAL A 109 9.12 29.20 8.14
CA VAL A 109 9.33 27.77 8.21
C VAL A 109 8.98 27.13 6.87
N VAL A 110 9.56 25.97 6.58
CA VAL A 110 9.28 25.22 5.34
C VAL A 110 8.85 23.81 5.66
N THR A 111 8.16 23.21 4.72
CA THR A 111 7.83 21.81 4.78
C THR A 111 9.08 20.92 4.64
N ARG A 112 8.99 19.71 5.18
CA ARG A 112 10.09 18.74 5.15
C ARG A 112 10.48 18.37 3.71
N SER A 113 9.53 18.27 2.79
CA SER A 113 9.80 17.98 1.38
C SER A 113 10.76 18.99 0.76
N PHE A 114 10.52 20.28 1.00
CA PHE A 114 11.43 21.34 0.57
C PHE A 114 12.81 21.22 1.22
N PHE A 115 12.83 21.04 2.54
CA PHE A 115 14.10 20.99 3.30
C PHE A 115 14.98 19.84 2.84
N ASP A 116 14.41 18.67 2.55
CA ASP A 116 15.14 17.48 2.11
C ASP A 116 15.57 17.55 0.63
N SER A 117 14.77 18.20 -0.24
CA SER A 117 15.05 18.29 -1.68
C SER A 117 16.00 19.42 -2.06
N SER A 118 15.86 20.61 -1.44
CA SER A 118 16.64 21.81 -1.78
C SER A 118 18.03 21.85 -1.15
N GLY A 119 18.30 21.02 -0.12
CA GLY A 119 19.51 21.10 0.67
C GLY A 119 19.60 22.34 1.57
N ALA A 120 18.46 22.96 1.85
CA ALA A 120 18.32 24.12 2.74
C ALA A 120 18.89 23.85 4.15
N ARG A 121 19.26 24.88 4.87
CA ARG A 121 19.78 24.80 6.23
C ARG A 121 19.06 25.78 7.16
N LEU A 122 18.80 25.36 8.38
CA LEU A 122 18.29 26.27 9.41
C LEU A 122 19.27 27.45 9.61
N GLY A 123 18.70 28.66 9.68
CA GLY A 123 19.48 29.91 9.73
C GLY A 123 19.89 30.47 8.37
N GLN A 124 19.57 29.81 7.26
CA GLN A 124 19.84 30.30 5.91
C GLN A 124 18.92 31.47 5.60
N HIS A 125 19.47 32.49 4.92
CA HIS A 125 18.72 33.67 4.49
C HIS A 125 18.20 33.46 3.08
N TYR A 126 16.98 33.90 2.87
CA TYR A 126 16.30 33.90 1.57
C TYR A 126 15.71 35.30 1.32
N ARG A 127 15.42 35.60 0.09
CA ARG A 127 14.67 36.80 -0.28
C ARG A 127 13.30 36.41 -0.81
N LEU A 128 12.25 36.83 -0.13
CA LEU A 128 10.90 36.75 -0.63
C LEU A 128 10.63 37.94 -1.56
N VAL A 129 10.16 37.68 -2.76
CA VAL A 129 9.67 38.69 -3.72
C VAL A 129 8.19 38.42 -3.95
N THR A 130 7.34 39.44 -3.94
CA THR A 130 5.88 39.27 -4.07
C THR A 130 5.35 40.05 -5.24
N LEU A 131 4.18 39.62 -5.75
CA LEU A 131 3.39 40.41 -6.68
C LEU A 131 2.62 41.49 -5.93
N THR A 132 2.25 42.58 -6.60
CA THR A 132 1.22 43.49 -6.10
C THR A 132 -0.17 42.88 -6.23
N ALA A 133 -1.16 43.38 -5.50
CA ALA A 133 -2.55 42.93 -5.65
C ALA A 133 -3.06 43.10 -7.10
N ALA A 134 -2.69 44.19 -7.76
CA ALA A 134 -3.06 44.44 -9.15
C ALA A 134 -2.42 43.46 -10.14
N GLN A 135 -1.15 43.09 -9.94
CA GLN A 135 -0.50 42.05 -10.74
C GLN A 135 -1.13 40.68 -10.53
N ALA A 136 -1.39 40.31 -9.25
CA ALA A 136 -2.01 39.05 -8.92
C ALA A 136 -3.42 38.88 -9.54
N GLU A 137 -4.20 39.96 -9.59
CA GLU A 137 -5.54 39.97 -10.20
C GLU A 137 -5.49 39.92 -11.72
N ALA A 138 -4.48 40.55 -12.35
CA ALA A 138 -4.37 40.65 -13.79
C ALA A 138 -3.69 39.42 -14.43
N GLU A 139 -2.65 38.86 -13.83
CA GLU A 139 -1.74 37.90 -14.44
C GLU A 139 -1.61 36.60 -13.63
N GLY A 140 -1.96 36.61 -12.33
CA GLY A 140 -1.90 35.42 -11.48
C GLY A 140 -0.51 34.74 -11.48
N PHE A 141 -0.47 33.49 -11.81
CA PHE A 141 0.78 32.69 -11.90
C PHE A 141 1.65 33.03 -13.10
N ASP A 142 1.08 33.67 -14.13
CA ASP A 142 1.79 34.05 -15.36
C ASP A 142 2.44 35.43 -15.28
N ALA A 143 2.39 36.03 -14.08
CA ALA A 143 3.00 37.34 -13.85
C ALA A 143 4.50 37.29 -14.09
N GLY A 144 4.95 38.24 -14.91
CA GLY A 144 6.35 38.40 -15.24
C GLY A 144 7.18 38.79 -13.99
N ARG A 145 8.01 39.84 -14.08
CA ARG A 145 8.85 40.26 -12.96
C ARG A 145 7.99 40.80 -11.80
N PRO A 146 8.15 40.26 -10.54
CA PRO A 146 7.43 40.76 -9.37
C PRO A 146 7.71 42.24 -9.10
N GLU A 147 6.64 43.03 -8.93
CA GLU A 147 6.70 44.48 -8.64
C GLU A 147 6.30 44.80 -7.21
N GLY A 148 5.86 43.80 -6.43
CA GLY A 148 5.47 43.96 -5.05
C GLY A 148 6.67 44.09 -4.10
N PRO A 149 6.40 44.27 -2.80
CA PRO A 149 7.46 44.40 -1.79
C PRO A 149 8.33 43.14 -1.68
N SER A 150 9.59 43.36 -1.34
CA SER A 150 10.54 42.25 -1.09
C SER A 150 11.03 42.26 0.34
N PHE A 151 11.27 41.06 0.88
CA PHE A 151 11.65 40.85 2.28
C PHE A 151 12.84 39.89 2.37
N ASP A 152 13.84 40.26 3.19
CA ASP A 152 14.89 39.32 3.57
C ASP A 152 14.38 38.49 4.75
N ALA A 153 14.33 37.17 4.63
CA ALA A 153 13.78 36.26 5.61
C ALA A 153 14.74 35.11 5.94
N THR A 154 14.68 34.62 7.15
CA THR A 154 15.53 33.54 7.65
C THR A 154 14.70 32.28 7.88
N LEU A 155 15.17 31.14 7.37
CA LEU A 155 14.57 29.84 7.63
C LEU A 155 14.86 29.41 9.09
N VAL A 156 13.82 29.33 9.93
CA VAL A 156 13.97 29.07 11.37
C VAL A 156 13.46 27.71 11.81
N GLY A 157 12.69 27.01 11.00
CA GLY A 157 12.17 25.70 11.35
C GLY A 157 11.66 24.90 10.16
N VAL A 158 11.44 23.63 10.41
CA VAL A 158 10.89 22.65 9.46
C VAL A 158 9.59 22.12 10.05
N ILE A 159 8.54 22.17 9.26
CA ILE A 159 7.21 21.64 9.60
C ILE A 159 6.90 20.40 8.78
N ASP A 160 6.01 19.58 9.32
CA ASP A 160 5.46 18.41 8.66
C ASP A 160 3.94 18.38 8.91
N GLY A 161 3.15 18.08 7.90
CA GLY A 161 1.70 18.15 8.03
C GLY A 161 0.96 17.49 6.86
N PRO A 162 -0.37 17.33 7.00
CA PRO A 162 -1.17 16.60 6.03
C PRO A 162 -1.35 17.34 4.69
N ALA A 163 -1.09 18.64 4.61
CA ALA A 163 -1.16 19.38 3.37
C ALA A 163 -0.18 18.83 2.31
N GLU A 164 1.03 18.40 2.73
CA GLU A 164 2.00 17.72 1.86
C GLU A 164 1.59 16.31 1.41
N LEU A 165 0.51 15.75 1.99
CA LEU A 165 0.04 14.42 1.65
C LEU A 165 -0.91 14.43 0.46
N ALA A 166 -1.62 15.52 0.28
CA ALA A 166 -2.55 15.71 -0.84
C ALA A 166 -1.78 16.14 -2.10
N ASP A 167 -0.90 17.13 -1.94
CA ASP A 167 -0.06 17.66 -3.02
C ASP A 167 1.40 17.53 -2.61
N ASP A 168 2.23 16.91 -3.44
CA ASP A 168 3.69 16.78 -3.21
C ASP A 168 4.40 18.14 -3.40
N TYR A 169 3.65 19.26 -3.22
CA TYR A 169 4.14 20.61 -3.40
C TYR A 169 4.72 21.16 -2.10
N PRO A 170 5.98 21.56 -2.11
CA PRO A 170 6.62 22.17 -0.95
C PRO A 170 5.96 23.50 -0.58
N VAL A 171 5.94 23.81 0.72
CA VAL A 171 5.34 25.03 1.24
C VAL A 171 6.32 25.80 2.11
N ALA A 172 6.37 27.11 1.91
CA ALA A 172 6.97 28.06 2.85
C ALA A 172 5.85 28.83 3.59
N LEU A 173 5.94 28.85 4.92
CA LEU A 173 4.96 29.47 5.76
C LEU A 173 5.56 30.67 6.50
N PHE A 174 4.98 31.83 6.26
CA PHE A 174 5.30 33.11 6.90
C PHE A 174 4.24 33.47 7.94
N PRO A 175 4.57 34.29 8.95
CA PRO A 175 3.60 34.85 9.86
C PRO A 175 2.57 35.73 9.16
N SER A 176 1.34 35.76 9.65
CA SER A 176 0.22 36.57 9.08
C SER A 176 0.54 38.07 8.92
N ARG A 177 1.43 38.62 9.75
CA ARG A 177 1.92 40.00 9.62
C ARG A 177 2.66 40.32 8.34
N LEU A 178 3.03 39.29 7.56
CA LEU A 178 3.52 39.53 6.19
C LEU A 178 2.50 40.30 5.36
N LEU A 179 1.21 39.99 5.50
CA LEU A 179 0.14 40.62 4.74
C LEU A 179 -0.07 42.12 5.12
N ASP A 180 0.39 42.54 6.29
CA ASP A 180 0.32 43.93 6.76
C ASP A 180 1.51 44.75 6.21
N ALA A 181 2.52 44.15 5.57
CA ALA A 181 3.78 44.78 5.26
C ALA A 181 3.80 45.55 3.93
N GLY A 182 2.70 45.58 3.18
CA GLY A 182 2.59 46.30 1.91
C GLY A 182 1.48 45.81 1.00
N ASP A 183 1.53 46.25 -0.26
CA ASP A 183 0.64 45.76 -1.31
C ASP A 183 1.11 44.40 -1.81
N ILE A 184 0.53 43.34 -1.26
CA ILE A 184 0.89 41.95 -1.57
C ILE A 184 -0.28 41.27 -2.25
N GLY A 185 -0.01 40.68 -3.41
CA GLY A 185 -0.98 39.87 -4.16
C GLY A 185 -1.27 38.55 -3.48
N VAL A 186 -2.55 38.23 -3.32
CA VAL A 186 -3.04 37.01 -2.67
C VAL A 186 -3.99 36.27 -3.61
N ALA A 187 -3.95 34.93 -3.59
CA ALA A 187 -4.82 34.09 -4.42
C ALA A 187 -6.07 33.66 -3.66
N ALA A 188 -5.88 32.96 -2.56
CA ALA A 188 -6.95 32.38 -1.77
C ALA A 188 -6.64 32.44 -0.28
N THR A 189 -7.66 32.47 0.55
CA THR A 189 -7.52 32.39 2.00
C THR A 189 -8.34 31.23 2.54
N VAL A 190 -7.67 30.34 3.26
CA VAL A 190 -8.31 29.26 4.01
C VAL A 190 -8.46 29.70 5.46
N VAL A 191 -9.67 29.63 5.98
CA VAL A 191 -10.00 29.98 7.36
C VAL A 191 -10.52 28.71 8.05
N SER A 192 -9.75 28.20 9.00
CA SER A 192 -10.15 27.07 9.85
C SER A 192 -10.87 27.58 11.08
N VAL A 193 -12.08 27.10 11.31
CA VAL A 193 -13.01 27.60 12.31
C VAL A 193 -13.40 26.49 13.28
N GLY A 194 -13.21 26.73 14.58
CA GLY A 194 -13.89 25.95 15.61
C GLY A 194 -15.29 26.54 15.83
N LEU A 195 -16.33 25.71 15.93
CA LEU A 195 -17.70 26.15 16.13
C LEU A 195 -17.87 26.79 17.48
N ALA A 196 -18.74 27.79 17.53
CA ALA A 196 -19.22 28.31 18.80
C ALA A 196 -20.07 27.26 19.54
N PRO A 197 -20.17 27.30 20.88
CA PRO A 197 -21.03 26.38 21.61
C PRO A 197 -22.47 26.41 21.08
N GLU A 198 -23.05 25.24 20.83
CA GLU A 198 -24.42 25.06 20.31
C GLU A 198 -24.63 25.42 18.83
N SER A 199 -23.57 25.79 18.07
CA SER A 199 -23.62 26.04 16.61
C SER A 199 -23.24 24.82 15.82
N ASP A 200 -23.78 24.73 14.59
CA ASP A 200 -23.45 23.72 13.62
C ASP A 200 -22.91 24.30 12.29
N ILE A 201 -22.47 23.46 11.38
CA ILE A 201 -21.95 23.88 10.06
C ILE A 201 -23.02 24.61 9.23
N GLY A 202 -24.33 24.31 9.44
CA GLY A 202 -25.44 24.99 8.78
C GLY A 202 -25.56 26.44 9.22
N ASP A 203 -25.29 26.72 10.50
CA ASP A 203 -25.26 28.06 11.03
C ASP A 203 -24.12 28.87 10.42
N VAL A 204 -22.92 28.30 10.33
CA VAL A 204 -21.76 28.92 9.64
C VAL A 204 -22.09 29.23 8.19
N ARG A 205 -22.69 28.29 7.45
CA ARG A 205 -23.11 28.53 6.05
C ARG A 205 -24.13 29.66 5.93
N THR A 206 -25.05 29.74 6.88
CA THR A 206 -26.06 30.79 6.90
C THR A 206 -25.46 32.17 7.21
N ASP A 207 -24.55 32.24 8.16
CA ASP A 207 -23.86 33.48 8.52
C ASP A 207 -22.95 33.96 7.39
N VAL A 208 -22.18 33.08 6.79
CA VAL A 208 -21.30 33.37 5.64
C VAL A 208 -22.11 33.86 4.42
N ALA A 209 -23.28 33.27 4.17
CA ALA A 209 -24.17 33.71 3.10
C ALA A 209 -24.74 35.12 3.26
N GLN A 210 -24.72 35.66 4.47
CA GLN A 210 -25.16 37.04 4.78
C GLN A 210 -24.05 38.09 4.60
N LEU A 211 -22.80 37.65 4.39
CA LEU A 211 -21.69 38.55 4.14
C LEU A 211 -21.84 39.22 2.75
N PRO A 212 -21.38 40.48 2.60
CA PRO A 212 -21.45 41.16 1.30
C PRO A 212 -20.80 40.34 0.17
N SER A 213 -21.50 40.22 -0.96
CA SER A 213 -21.31 39.24 -1.99
C SER A 213 -20.16 39.49 -2.98
N SER A 214 -19.13 40.25 -2.65
CA SER A 214 -17.97 40.48 -3.53
C SER A 214 -16.94 39.35 -3.50
N THR A 215 -17.16 38.32 -2.68
CA THR A 215 -16.22 37.23 -2.47
C THR A 215 -16.95 35.88 -2.52
N VAL A 216 -16.39 34.90 -3.20
CA VAL A 216 -16.93 33.56 -3.23
C VAL A 216 -16.36 32.79 -2.02
N PHE A 217 -17.25 32.24 -1.20
CA PHE A 217 -16.88 31.39 -0.10
C PHE A 217 -17.40 29.98 -0.31
N SER A 218 -16.57 29.00 -0.07
CA SER A 218 -17.00 27.62 0.15
C SER A 218 -16.88 27.28 1.64
N VAL A 219 -17.87 26.54 2.17
CA VAL A 219 -17.91 26.15 3.59
C VAL A 219 -18.01 24.64 3.66
N GLU A 220 -16.93 24.01 4.10
CA GLU A 220 -16.82 22.55 4.15
C GLU A 220 -16.51 22.08 5.58
N PRO A 221 -16.89 20.85 5.95
CA PRO A 221 -16.40 20.27 7.19
C PRO A 221 -14.88 20.27 7.19
N ALA A 222 -14.26 20.63 8.31
CA ALA A 222 -12.82 20.50 8.44
C ALA A 222 -12.45 19.03 8.31
N ALA A 223 -11.82 18.68 7.20
CA ALA A 223 -11.28 17.35 6.96
C ALA A 223 -9.75 17.45 6.98
N PRO A 224 -9.12 17.36 8.17
CA PRO A 224 -7.66 17.49 8.29
C PRO A 224 -6.91 16.42 7.47
N ILE A 225 -7.60 15.39 7.05
CA ILE A 225 -7.09 14.37 6.13
C ILE A 225 -8.15 14.14 5.06
N GLY A 226 -7.85 14.48 3.81
CA GLY A 226 -8.72 14.23 2.65
C GLY A 226 -9.06 12.74 2.49
N ASP A 227 -10.21 12.47 1.88
CA ASP A 227 -10.68 11.10 1.62
C ASP A 227 -9.66 10.27 0.82
N GLU A 228 -8.91 10.90 -0.03
CA GLU A 228 -7.86 10.32 -0.88
C GLU A 228 -6.68 9.78 -0.07
N VAL A 229 -6.16 10.62 0.83
CA VAL A 229 -5.10 10.26 1.77
C VAL A 229 -5.58 9.14 2.68
N ARG A 230 -6.82 9.23 3.20
CA ARG A 230 -7.43 8.19 4.01
C ARG A 230 -7.59 6.88 3.25
N ALA A 231 -8.00 6.92 1.98
CA ALA A 231 -8.08 5.75 1.11
C ALA A 231 -6.71 5.11 0.87
N ALA A 232 -5.68 5.92 0.61
CA ALA A 232 -4.30 5.45 0.42
C ALA A 232 -3.74 4.78 1.68
N ILE A 233 -3.94 5.39 2.87
CA ILE A 233 -3.56 4.82 4.17
C ILE A 233 -4.29 3.49 4.41
N SER A 234 -5.59 3.45 4.14
CA SER A 234 -6.39 2.23 4.32
C SER A 234 -5.91 1.10 3.42
N ALA A 235 -5.55 1.39 2.17
CA ALA A 235 -4.99 0.40 1.24
C ALA A 235 -3.65 -0.15 1.75
N GLN A 236 -2.75 0.69 2.24
CA GLN A 236 -1.48 0.28 2.82
C GLN A 236 -1.68 -0.58 4.07
N GLY A 237 -2.53 -0.15 5.01
CA GLY A 237 -2.83 -0.88 6.24
C GLY A 237 -3.48 -2.24 5.98
N GLN A 238 -4.39 -2.33 5.02
CA GLN A 238 -5.01 -3.59 4.61
C GLN A 238 -4.00 -4.52 3.94
N GLY A 239 -3.09 -4.00 3.12
CA GLY A 239 -1.98 -4.78 2.58
C GLY A 239 -1.14 -5.42 3.67
N LEU A 240 -0.77 -4.66 4.71
CA LEU A 240 -0.06 -5.16 5.89
C LEU A 240 -0.90 -6.20 6.67
N ALA A 241 -2.21 -5.99 6.82
CA ALA A 241 -3.11 -6.94 7.50
C ALA A 241 -3.18 -8.28 6.76
N VAL A 242 -3.26 -8.28 5.44
CA VAL A 242 -3.21 -9.50 4.62
C VAL A 242 -1.88 -10.25 4.83
N LEU A 243 -0.76 -9.54 4.82
CA LEU A 243 0.54 -10.12 5.05
C LEU A 243 0.67 -10.67 6.48
N ALA A 244 0.13 -9.97 7.47
CA ALA A 244 0.03 -10.44 8.85
C ALA A 244 -0.80 -11.73 8.97
N ALA A 245 -1.93 -11.80 8.28
CA ALA A 245 -2.77 -13.00 8.24
C ALA A 245 -2.04 -14.20 7.61
N ILE A 246 -1.32 -13.99 6.50
CA ILE A 246 -0.47 -15.01 5.87
C ILE A 246 0.59 -15.52 6.85
N ALA A 247 1.30 -14.61 7.51
CA ALA A 247 2.32 -14.95 8.49
C ALA A 247 1.72 -15.69 9.72
N ALA A 248 0.53 -15.27 10.19
CA ALA A 248 -0.17 -15.90 11.31
C ALA A 248 -0.57 -17.34 11.00
N VAL A 249 -1.23 -17.56 9.85
CA VAL A 249 -1.62 -18.90 9.40
C VAL A 249 -0.39 -19.81 9.28
N THR A 250 0.68 -19.30 8.65
CA THR A 250 1.95 -20.03 8.52
C THR A 250 2.50 -20.41 9.88
N THR A 251 2.56 -19.46 10.81
CA THR A 251 3.10 -19.65 12.15
C THR A 251 2.29 -20.69 12.94
N ILE A 252 0.96 -20.59 12.93
CA ILE A 252 0.07 -21.56 13.60
C ILE A 252 0.27 -22.96 13.02
N VAL A 253 0.33 -23.11 11.69
CA VAL A 253 0.53 -24.39 11.02
C VAL A 253 1.89 -25.00 11.36
N VAL A 254 2.96 -24.21 11.22
CA VAL A 254 4.33 -24.69 11.46
C VAL A 254 4.52 -25.06 12.94
N LEU A 255 4.15 -24.17 13.85
CA LEU A 255 4.28 -24.42 15.30
C LEU A 255 3.36 -25.53 15.77
N GLY A 256 2.12 -25.55 15.29
CA GLY A 256 1.18 -26.62 15.58
C GLY A 256 1.70 -28.00 15.13
N GLN A 257 2.31 -28.08 13.95
CA GLN A 257 2.94 -29.31 13.47
C GLN A 257 4.16 -29.71 14.30
N LEU A 258 5.01 -28.75 14.66
CA LEU A 258 6.19 -29.02 15.49
C LEU A 258 5.79 -29.59 16.87
N LEU A 259 4.83 -28.93 17.51
CA LEU A 259 4.32 -29.37 18.84
C LEU A 259 3.58 -30.71 18.76
N SER A 260 2.71 -30.90 17.76
CA SER A 260 2.00 -32.17 17.55
C SER A 260 2.94 -33.34 17.33
N ARG A 261 4.11 -33.12 16.72
CA ARG A 261 5.15 -34.13 16.52
C ARG A 261 5.94 -34.43 17.79
N GLN A 262 6.24 -33.40 18.58
CA GLN A 262 6.88 -33.60 19.89
C GLN A 262 6.00 -34.46 20.78
N TYR A 263 4.70 -34.20 20.77
CA TYR A 263 3.71 -34.99 21.51
C TYR A 263 3.69 -36.47 21.06
N ARG A 264 3.70 -36.78 19.78
CA ARG A 264 3.71 -38.15 19.26
C ARG A 264 4.97 -38.95 19.62
N ARG A 265 6.04 -38.33 20.12
CA ARG A 265 7.22 -39.01 20.64
C ARG A 265 6.97 -39.65 21.98
N SER A 266 5.99 -39.14 22.75
CA SER A 266 5.59 -39.66 24.06
C SER A 266 4.53 -40.78 23.97
N GLU A 267 4.26 -41.32 22.76
CA GLU A 267 3.27 -42.39 22.59
C GLU A 267 3.55 -43.65 23.47
N PRO A 268 4.82 -44.10 23.65
CA PRO A 268 5.13 -45.18 24.59
C PRO A 268 4.77 -44.84 26.07
N GLU A 269 4.99 -43.59 26.47
CA GLU A 269 4.65 -43.10 27.82
C GLU A 269 3.13 -43.12 28.05
N ARG A 270 2.31 -42.90 27.03
CA ARG A 270 0.85 -42.92 27.10
C ARG A 270 0.30 -44.30 27.39
N VAL A 271 0.92 -45.34 26.85
CA VAL A 271 0.54 -46.73 27.20
C VAL A 271 0.77 -46.98 28.70
N VAL A 272 1.89 -46.50 29.23
CA VAL A 272 2.19 -46.59 30.66
C VAL A 272 1.21 -45.75 31.50
N LEU A 273 0.93 -44.49 31.05
CA LEU A 273 -0.01 -43.62 31.75
C LEU A 273 -1.44 -44.19 31.73
N SER A 274 -1.85 -44.81 30.65
CA SER A 274 -3.16 -45.48 30.56
C SER A 274 -3.23 -46.73 31.50
N SER A 275 -2.14 -47.48 31.61
CA SER A 275 -2.06 -48.62 32.55
C SER A 275 -2.03 -48.18 34.01
N LEU A 276 -1.61 -46.95 34.31
CA LEU A 276 -1.68 -46.29 35.61
C LEU A 276 -3.05 -45.67 35.93
N GLY A 277 -4.06 -45.84 35.03
CA GLY A 277 -5.44 -45.45 35.29
C GLY A 277 -5.84 -44.06 34.86
N LEU A 278 -5.01 -43.33 34.06
CA LEU A 278 -5.41 -42.04 33.51
C LEU A 278 -6.60 -42.20 32.56
N THR A 279 -7.59 -41.31 32.73
CA THR A 279 -8.77 -41.27 31.88
C THR A 279 -8.42 -40.77 30.48
N ARG A 280 -9.28 -41.06 29.50
CA ARG A 280 -9.11 -40.61 28.10
C ARG A 280 -9.00 -39.09 27.99
N THR A 281 -9.76 -38.35 28.79
CA THR A 281 -9.70 -36.88 28.84
C THR A 281 -8.37 -36.40 29.38
N GLN A 282 -7.83 -37.01 30.44
CA GLN A 282 -6.53 -36.67 31.00
C GLN A 282 -5.40 -36.94 30.01
N LEU A 283 -5.46 -38.05 29.26
CA LEU A 283 -4.50 -38.40 28.21
C LEU A 283 -4.55 -37.44 27.00
N ILE A 284 -5.69 -36.76 26.76
CA ILE A 284 -5.84 -35.72 25.69
C ILE A 284 -5.31 -34.38 26.23
N LEU A 285 -5.56 -34.02 27.49
CA LEU A 285 -5.19 -32.73 28.06
C LEU A 285 -3.72 -32.64 28.49
N GLU A 286 -3.10 -33.75 28.85
CA GLU A 286 -1.70 -33.82 29.33
C GLU A 286 -0.71 -33.13 28.35
N PRO A 287 -0.76 -33.39 27.03
CA PRO A 287 0.14 -32.74 26.09
C PRO A 287 -0.15 -31.25 25.90
N VAL A 288 -1.42 -30.86 26.01
CA VAL A 288 -1.84 -29.46 25.97
C VAL A 288 -1.26 -28.71 27.16
N ALA A 289 -1.36 -29.32 28.38
CA ALA A 289 -0.78 -28.78 29.61
C ALA A 289 0.76 -28.64 29.51
N ARG A 290 1.44 -29.69 29.05
CA ARG A 290 2.90 -29.63 28.82
C ARG A 290 3.30 -28.61 27.77
N GLY A 291 2.48 -28.43 26.71
CA GLY A 291 2.68 -27.46 25.65
C GLY A 291 2.38 -26.01 26.04
N ALA A 292 1.53 -25.82 27.06
CA ALA A 292 1.06 -24.49 27.48
C ALA A 292 2.21 -23.58 27.96
N ILE A 293 3.13 -24.12 28.76
CA ILE A 293 4.26 -23.35 29.34
C ILE A 293 5.17 -22.80 28.22
N PRO A 294 5.74 -23.62 27.30
CA PRO A 294 6.61 -23.10 26.26
C PRO A 294 5.86 -22.21 25.27
N VAL A 295 4.55 -22.43 25.05
CA VAL A 295 3.73 -21.53 24.20
C VAL A 295 3.54 -20.20 24.92
N ALA A 296 3.15 -20.17 26.21
CA ALA A 296 2.96 -18.94 26.95
C ALA A 296 4.25 -18.09 27.01
N VAL A 297 5.38 -18.70 27.39
CA VAL A 297 6.68 -18.02 27.44
C VAL A 297 7.05 -17.51 26.02
N GLY A 298 6.80 -18.31 24.99
CA GLY A 298 7.10 -17.95 23.61
C GLY A 298 6.22 -16.80 23.08
N THR A 299 4.93 -16.76 23.43
CA THR A 299 4.03 -15.69 22.99
C THR A 299 4.23 -14.39 23.77
N ILE A 300 4.61 -14.46 25.06
CA ILE A 300 5.05 -13.29 25.83
C ILE A 300 6.32 -12.69 25.20
N ALA A 301 7.31 -13.52 24.89
CA ALA A 301 8.52 -13.06 24.21
C ALA A 301 8.23 -12.50 22.81
N ALA A 302 7.21 -13.04 22.10
CA ALA A 302 6.74 -12.52 20.83
C ALA A 302 6.13 -11.11 20.97
N ALA A 303 5.35 -10.88 22.05
CA ALA A 303 4.80 -9.55 22.34
C ALA A 303 5.89 -8.52 22.64
N VAL A 304 6.91 -8.90 23.40
CA VAL A 304 8.07 -8.04 23.68
C VAL A 304 8.82 -7.71 22.39
N LEU A 305 9.04 -8.68 21.51
CA LEU A 305 9.67 -8.46 20.21
C LEU A 305 8.83 -7.52 19.34
N ALA A 306 7.51 -7.72 19.31
CA ALA A 306 6.61 -6.84 18.56
C ALA A 306 6.66 -5.40 19.06
N TYR A 307 6.65 -5.20 20.39
CA TYR A 307 6.81 -3.88 21.00
C TYR A 307 8.15 -3.22 20.63
N LEU A 308 9.26 -3.98 20.71
CA LEU A 308 10.58 -3.47 20.35
C LEU A 308 10.68 -3.08 18.87
N CYS A 309 9.98 -3.81 17.99
CA CYS A 309 9.93 -3.56 16.55
C CYS A 309 8.84 -2.56 16.14
N SER A 310 7.97 -2.12 17.06
CA SER A 310 6.83 -1.24 16.75
C SER A 310 7.27 0.14 16.24
N SER A 311 8.47 0.62 16.63
CA SER A 311 9.07 1.85 16.09
C SER A 311 9.37 1.81 14.58
N GLY A 312 9.32 0.61 13.95
CA GLY A 312 9.45 0.47 12.50
C GLY A 312 8.16 0.75 11.73
N PHE A 313 7.07 1.10 12.42
CA PHE A 313 5.75 1.41 11.85
C PHE A 313 5.12 2.61 12.55
N PRO A 314 4.26 3.38 11.83
CA PRO A 314 3.99 3.26 10.39
C PRO A 314 5.21 3.58 9.55
N ARG A 315 5.12 3.37 8.23
CA ARG A 315 6.19 3.69 7.28
C ARG A 315 5.67 4.53 6.13
N GLY A 316 6.58 5.26 5.51
CA GLY A 316 6.26 6.12 4.39
C GLY A 316 5.48 7.35 4.86
N PHE A 317 4.58 7.85 4.01
CA PHE A 317 3.84 9.09 4.28
C PHE A 317 2.92 9.01 5.52
N VAL A 318 2.49 7.82 5.93
CA VAL A 318 1.68 7.65 7.16
C VAL A 318 2.43 8.14 8.41
N THR A 319 3.75 8.26 8.35
CA THR A 319 4.53 8.86 9.46
C THR A 319 4.20 10.34 9.67
N GLN A 320 3.71 11.03 8.64
CA GLN A 320 3.34 12.44 8.69
C GLN A 320 2.00 12.67 9.41
N VAL A 321 1.12 11.64 9.38
CA VAL A 321 -0.16 11.64 10.11
C VAL A 321 -0.12 10.82 11.40
N GLU A 322 1.04 10.37 11.83
CA GLU A 322 1.22 9.63 13.09
C GLU A 322 1.63 10.59 14.21
N PRO A 323 0.73 10.96 15.11
CA PRO A 323 1.01 11.95 16.15
C PRO A 323 2.03 11.46 17.19
N HIS A 324 2.16 10.13 17.34
CA HIS A 324 3.05 9.51 18.33
C HIS A 324 4.16 8.71 17.66
N PRO A 325 5.21 9.35 17.10
CA PRO A 325 6.34 8.62 16.51
C PRO A 325 7.09 7.82 17.58
N GLY A 326 7.60 6.63 17.18
CA GLY A 326 8.38 5.78 18.08
C GLY A 326 7.66 4.52 18.51
N ARG A 327 7.94 4.02 19.72
CA ARG A 327 7.35 2.78 20.25
C ARG A 327 5.99 3.06 20.86
N LEU A 328 4.96 2.45 20.32
CA LEU A 328 3.60 2.54 20.86
C LEU A 328 3.13 1.17 21.33
N LEU A 329 2.54 1.12 22.52
CA LEU A 329 1.93 -0.06 23.05
C LEU A 329 0.45 -0.10 22.66
N GLU A 330 0.15 -0.86 21.62
CA GLU A 330 -1.23 -1.11 21.16
C GLU A 330 -1.85 -2.23 22.05
N PRO A 331 -2.80 -1.92 22.95
CA PRO A 331 -3.29 -2.92 23.93
C PRO A 331 -3.89 -4.15 23.25
N VAL A 332 -4.64 -3.97 22.18
CA VAL A 332 -5.27 -5.07 21.43
C VAL A 332 -4.20 -6.03 20.87
N VAL A 333 -3.13 -5.48 20.30
CA VAL A 333 -2.08 -6.30 19.67
C VAL A 333 -1.15 -6.91 20.71
N HIS A 334 -0.70 -6.14 21.68
CA HIS A 334 0.33 -6.59 22.64
C HIS A 334 -0.21 -7.38 23.82
N LEU A 335 -1.51 -7.27 24.15
CA LEU A 335 -2.16 -8.05 25.22
C LEU A 335 -3.04 -9.16 24.65
N ALA A 336 -4.00 -8.85 23.79
CA ALA A 336 -4.90 -9.85 23.22
C ALA A 336 -4.24 -10.72 22.13
N GLY A 337 -3.32 -10.16 21.34
CA GLY A 337 -2.62 -10.87 20.26
C GLY A 337 -1.85 -12.11 20.74
N PRO A 338 -0.98 -12.03 21.76
CA PRO A 338 -0.28 -13.20 22.33
C PRO A 338 -1.23 -14.26 22.85
N VAL A 339 -2.33 -13.87 23.49
CA VAL A 339 -3.36 -14.78 23.99
C VAL A 339 -4.04 -15.50 22.84
N ALA A 340 -4.47 -14.76 21.81
CA ALA A 340 -5.10 -15.34 20.61
C ALA A 340 -4.16 -16.32 19.90
N LEU A 341 -2.88 -15.96 19.74
CA LEU A 341 -1.86 -16.82 19.14
C LEU A 341 -1.63 -18.08 19.97
N ALA A 342 -1.53 -17.94 21.31
CA ALA A 342 -1.39 -19.07 22.22
C ALA A 342 -2.58 -20.02 22.12
N LEU A 343 -3.81 -19.49 22.18
CA LEU A 343 -5.03 -20.27 22.06
C LEU A 343 -5.12 -20.98 20.70
N ALA A 344 -4.76 -20.34 19.60
CA ALA A 344 -4.75 -20.95 18.28
C ALA A 344 -3.76 -22.14 18.19
N ILE A 345 -2.55 -21.98 18.74
CA ILE A 345 -1.53 -23.04 18.77
C ILE A 345 -1.99 -24.20 19.66
N LEU A 346 -2.56 -23.91 20.85
CA LEU A 346 -3.06 -24.93 21.76
C LEU A 346 -4.31 -25.64 21.22
N ALA A 347 -5.21 -24.94 20.55
CA ALA A 347 -6.35 -25.51 19.84
C ALA A 347 -5.90 -26.47 18.73
N TRP A 348 -4.87 -26.07 17.95
CA TRP A 348 -4.25 -26.96 16.96
C TRP A 348 -3.70 -28.24 17.64
N LEU A 349 -2.98 -28.08 18.75
CA LEU A 349 -2.45 -29.23 19.50
C LEU A 349 -3.57 -30.14 19.99
N LEU A 350 -4.63 -29.57 20.57
CA LEU A 350 -5.81 -30.31 21.03
C LEU A 350 -6.49 -31.07 19.86
N SER A 351 -6.69 -30.43 18.72
CA SER A 351 -7.26 -31.07 17.53
C SER A 351 -6.42 -32.25 17.04
N SER A 352 -5.09 -32.10 17.12
CA SER A 352 -4.16 -33.15 16.72
C SER A 352 -4.15 -34.35 17.66
N THR A 353 -4.42 -34.15 18.96
CA THR A 353 -4.51 -35.21 19.97
C THR A 353 -5.83 -35.99 19.91
N THR A 354 -6.94 -35.28 19.69
CA THR A 354 -8.27 -35.92 19.51
C THR A 354 -8.37 -36.73 18.23
N ALA A 355 -7.72 -36.25 17.15
CA ALA A 355 -7.67 -36.97 15.87
C ALA A 355 -6.82 -38.27 15.94
N ALA A 356 -5.86 -38.33 16.87
CA ALA A 356 -5.03 -39.50 17.08
C ALA A 356 -5.73 -40.67 17.79
N GLY A 357 -6.80 -40.38 18.55
CA GLY A 357 -7.56 -41.39 19.34
C GLY A 357 -8.64 -42.15 18.54
N ARG A 358 -8.82 -41.87 17.25
CA ARG A 358 -9.75 -42.62 16.39
C ARG A 358 -9.01 -43.71 15.67
N ASP A 359 -9.21 -45.00 16.10
CA ASP A 359 -8.63 -46.16 15.47
C ASP A 359 -9.04 -46.26 14.00
N VAL A 360 -8.03 -46.40 13.14
CA VAL A 360 -8.23 -46.49 11.70
C VAL A 360 -8.08 -47.95 11.28
N VAL A 361 -9.13 -48.48 10.70
CA VAL A 361 -9.09 -49.73 9.95
C VAL A 361 -7.96 -49.68 8.91
N PRO A 362 -7.08 -50.65 8.83
CA PRO A 362 -5.99 -50.63 7.87
C PRO A 362 -6.54 -50.64 6.42
N ASP A 363 -6.27 -49.55 5.68
CA ASP A 363 -6.61 -49.47 4.28
C ASP A 363 -5.67 -50.38 3.47
N ARG A 364 -6.22 -51.43 2.85
CA ARG A 364 -5.52 -52.42 2.05
C ARG A 364 -5.30 -51.95 0.61
N SER A 365 -5.67 -50.69 0.25
CA SER A 365 -5.49 -50.20 -1.12
C SER A 365 -4.02 -50.04 -1.52
N THR A 366 -3.69 -50.44 -2.73
CA THR A 366 -2.36 -50.24 -3.35
C THR A 366 -2.11 -48.75 -3.63
N SER A 367 -0.91 -48.23 -3.27
CA SER A 367 -0.59 -46.84 -3.52
C SER A 367 -0.17 -46.55 -4.93
N LEU A 368 -0.34 -45.30 -5.35
CA LEU A 368 0.33 -44.79 -6.54
C LEU A 368 1.86 -44.98 -6.42
N ALA A 369 2.43 -44.79 -5.21
CA ALA A 369 3.85 -45.03 -4.97
C ALA A 369 4.27 -46.49 -5.18
N ASP A 370 3.41 -47.48 -4.81
CA ASP A 370 3.71 -48.92 -5.04
C ASP A 370 3.54 -49.32 -6.50
N ARG A 371 2.67 -48.62 -7.26
CA ARG A 371 2.51 -48.85 -8.72
C ARG A 371 3.63 -48.20 -9.51
N VAL A 372 4.14 -47.05 -9.10
CA VAL A 372 5.17 -46.27 -9.82
C VAL A 372 6.59 -46.71 -9.42
N ALA A 373 6.81 -47.15 -8.17
CA ALA A 373 8.13 -47.54 -7.68
C ALA A 373 8.86 -48.59 -8.55
N PRO A 374 8.17 -49.63 -9.12
CA PRO A 374 8.83 -50.60 -9.97
C PRO A 374 9.30 -50.08 -11.32
N VAL A 375 8.70 -48.94 -11.77
CA VAL A 375 9.01 -48.33 -13.09
C VAL A 375 10.20 -47.35 -12.98
N LEU A 376 10.58 -46.96 -11.75
CA LEU A 376 11.68 -46.03 -11.54
C LEU A 376 13.06 -46.70 -11.72
N PRO A 377 14.01 -46.02 -12.40
CA PRO A 377 15.35 -46.56 -12.59
C PRO A 377 16.12 -46.56 -11.25
N GLY A 378 16.50 -47.75 -10.80
CA GLY A 378 17.37 -47.99 -9.66
C GLY A 378 16.63 -48.13 -8.30
N THR A 379 17.22 -48.97 -7.43
CA THR A 379 16.69 -49.30 -6.10
C THR A 379 16.56 -48.10 -5.18
N ALA A 380 17.46 -47.14 -5.28
CA ALA A 380 17.42 -45.89 -4.49
C ALA A 380 16.19 -45.03 -4.84
N ALA A 381 15.78 -44.99 -6.12
CA ALA A 381 14.62 -44.23 -6.54
C ALA A 381 13.30 -44.85 -6.05
N ALA A 382 13.18 -46.17 -6.21
CA ALA A 382 12.03 -46.92 -5.74
C ALA A 382 11.86 -46.82 -4.19
N LEU A 383 12.96 -46.96 -3.46
CA LEU A 383 12.96 -46.82 -2.00
C LEU A 383 12.72 -45.37 -1.56
N GLY A 384 13.29 -44.37 -2.26
CA GLY A 384 13.05 -42.94 -1.98
C GLY A 384 11.57 -42.60 -2.11
N LEU A 385 10.89 -43.08 -3.18
CA LEU A 385 9.44 -42.86 -3.36
C LEU A 385 8.61 -43.55 -2.30
N ARG A 386 8.89 -44.81 -1.98
CA ARG A 386 8.20 -45.53 -0.90
C ARG A 386 8.43 -44.89 0.47
N PHE A 387 9.61 -44.29 0.66
CA PHE A 387 9.95 -43.58 1.88
C PHE A 387 9.33 -42.18 1.98
N ALA A 388 9.05 -41.54 0.86
CA ALA A 388 8.33 -40.29 0.80
C ALA A 388 6.85 -40.42 1.26
N PHE A 389 6.19 -41.53 0.84
CA PHE A 389 4.78 -41.80 1.13
C PHE A 389 4.59 -43.12 1.93
N PRO A 390 4.96 -43.14 3.23
CA PRO A 390 4.94 -44.33 4.04
C PRO A 390 3.53 -44.85 4.35
N ARG A 391 3.38 -46.17 4.35
CA ARG A 391 2.18 -46.90 4.76
C ARG A 391 2.45 -47.88 5.90
N GLY A 392 1.40 -48.19 6.64
CA GLY A 392 1.40 -49.11 7.75
C GLY A 392 0.35 -48.81 8.79
N PRO A 393 -0.02 -49.74 9.67
CA PRO A 393 -1.00 -49.51 10.75
C PRO A 393 -0.58 -48.33 11.62
N GLY A 394 -1.49 -47.39 11.87
CA GLY A 394 -1.26 -46.20 12.70
C GLY A 394 -0.53 -45.02 12.08
N ARG A 395 -0.07 -45.07 10.78
CA ARG A 395 0.79 -44.04 10.17
C ARG A 395 0.18 -43.08 9.11
N PRO A 396 -1.00 -43.29 8.48
CA PRO A 396 -1.39 -42.53 7.30
C PRO A 396 -1.81 -41.07 7.54
N ARG A 397 -2.53 -40.78 8.64
CA ARG A 397 -3.07 -39.43 8.89
C ARG A 397 -2.01 -38.39 9.25
N SER A 398 -0.97 -38.76 9.99
CA SER A 398 0.09 -37.84 10.40
C SER A 398 0.98 -37.38 9.25
N ALA A 399 1.23 -38.24 8.27
CA ALA A 399 1.99 -37.90 7.08
C ALA A 399 1.19 -36.98 6.15
N ARG A 400 -0.11 -37.24 5.97
CA ARG A 400 -1.02 -36.38 5.19
C ARG A 400 -1.16 -34.98 5.78
N ALA A 401 -1.40 -34.87 7.09
CA ALA A 401 -1.48 -33.58 7.78
C ALA A 401 -0.17 -32.78 7.66
N SER A 402 0.96 -33.50 7.70
CA SER A 402 2.27 -32.87 7.54
C SER A 402 2.52 -32.35 6.10
N LEU A 403 2.10 -33.11 5.09
CA LEU A 403 2.19 -32.70 3.70
C LEU A 403 1.25 -31.52 3.40
N LEU A 404 0.00 -31.59 3.89
CA LEU A 404 -0.97 -30.49 3.75
C LEU A 404 -0.43 -29.20 4.35
N GLY A 405 0.17 -29.25 5.53
CA GLY A 405 0.77 -28.05 6.13
C GLY A 405 1.97 -27.53 5.33
N LEU A 406 2.80 -28.40 4.73
CA LEU A 406 3.88 -27.98 3.84
C LEU A 406 3.34 -27.35 2.56
N ILE A 407 2.28 -27.92 1.97
CA ILE A 407 1.59 -27.36 0.80
C ILE A 407 1.04 -25.99 1.12
N LEU A 408 0.38 -25.83 2.27
CA LEU A 408 -0.16 -24.54 2.70
C LEU A 408 0.96 -23.50 2.87
N VAL A 409 2.03 -23.82 3.61
CA VAL A 409 3.13 -22.88 3.87
C VAL A 409 3.87 -22.55 2.57
N ALA A 410 4.16 -23.52 1.70
CA ALA A 410 4.75 -23.26 0.40
C ALA A 410 3.78 -22.45 -0.49
N GLY A 411 2.49 -22.76 -0.48
CA GLY A 411 1.47 -22.00 -1.19
C GLY A 411 1.42 -20.53 -0.79
N LEU A 412 1.59 -20.24 0.50
CA LEU A 412 1.66 -18.86 1.00
C LEU A 412 2.91 -18.10 0.51
N VAL A 413 4.04 -18.81 0.32
CA VAL A 413 5.23 -18.20 -0.33
C VAL A 413 4.89 -17.78 -1.76
N PHE A 414 4.26 -18.66 -2.54
CA PHE A 414 3.88 -18.36 -3.91
C PHE A 414 2.76 -17.31 -3.99
N ALA A 415 1.85 -17.27 -3.01
CA ALA A 415 0.84 -16.22 -2.92
C ALA A 415 1.48 -14.84 -2.69
N ALA A 416 2.42 -14.74 -1.75
CA ALA A 416 3.14 -13.50 -1.48
C ALA A 416 4.00 -13.05 -2.67
N LEU A 417 4.67 -13.97 -3.36
CA LEU A 417 5.44 -13.69 -4.58
C LEU A 417 4.54 -13.23 -5.74
N THR A 418 3.38 -13.86 -5.91
CA THR A 418 2.41 -13.49 -6.95
C THR A 418 1.83 -12.10 -6.68
N PHE A 419 1.43 -11.84 -5.44
CA PHE A 419 0.97 -10.51 -5.04
C PHE A 419 2.05 -9.45 -5.26
N GLY A 420 3.27 -9.67 -4.76
CA GLY A 420 4.38 -8.73 -4.90
C GLY A 420 4.76 -8.47 -6.36
N ARG A 421 4.76 -9.50 -7.21
CA ARG A 421 5.06 -9.32 -8.64
C ARG A 421 3.97 -8.53 -9.36
N ASN A 422 2.69 -8.82 -9.11
CA ASN A 422 1.60 -8.05 -9.69
C ASN A 422 1.62 -6.60 -9.22
N LEU A 423 1.95 -6.38 -7.94
CA LEU A 423 2.11 -5.03 -7.38
C LEU A 423 3.25 -4.26 -8.08
N THR A 424 4.42 -4.87 -8.23
CA THR A 424 5.54 -4.22 -8.95
C THR A 424 5.20 -3.96 -10.41
N THR A 425 4.52 -4.88 -11.08
CA THR A 425 4.09 -4.68 -12.48
C THR A 425 3.10 -3.51 -12.60
N MET A 426 2.14 -3.39 -11.65
CA MET A 426 1.23 -2.23 -11.61
C MET A 426 2.00 -0.91 -11.45
N LEU A 427 3.01 -0.89 -10.59
CA LEU A 427 3.81 0.32 -10.34
C LEU A 427 4.75 0.68 -11.50
N ASP A 428 5.21 -0.33 -12.26
CA ASP A 428 6.15 -0.16 -13.37
C ASP A 428 5.46 0.10 -14.71
N GLU A 429 4.12 -0.05 -14.80
CA GLU A 429 3.32 0.18 -15.99
C GLU A 429 2.31 1.33 -15.76
N PRO A 430 2.69 2.60 -16.06
CA PRO A 430 1.88 3.80 -15.75
C PRO A 430 0.48 3.79 -16.37
N ALA A 431 0.30 3.19 -17.52
CA ALA A 431 -1.01 3.04 -18.15
C ALA A 431 -2.05 2.32 -17.26
N ARG A 432 -1.62 1.50 -16.28
CA ARG A 432 -2.53 0.79 -15.37
C ARG A 432 -3.26 1.70 -14.39
N TYR A 433 -2.74 2.90 -14.15
CA TYR A 433 -3.38 3.92 -13.32
C TYR A 433 -3.74 5.19 -14.08
N GLY A 434 -3.81 5.11 -15.42
CA GLY A 434 -4.34 6.17 -16.28
C GLY A 434 -3.28 7.07 -16.91
N VAL A 435 -2.00 6.89 -16.60
CA VAL A 435 -0.91 7.65 -17.20
C VAL A 435 -0.44 6.93 -18.47
N ASN A 436 -0.97 7.33 -19.60
CA ASN A 436 -0.63 6.83 -20.93
C ASN A 436 0.00 7.89 -21.83
N PHE A 437 0.64 8.89 -21.21
CA PHE A 437 1.32 10.02 -21.85
C PHE A 437 2.68 10.24 -21.19
N ASP A 438 3.59 10.92 -21.88
CA ASP A 438 4.95 11.18 -21.41
C ASP A 438 5.09 12.56 -20.77
N LEU A 439 4.30 13.55 -21.22
CA LEU A 439 4.40 14.94 -20.82
C LEU A 439 3.02 15.54 -20.59
N ALA A 440 2.87 16.34 -19.55
CA ALA A 440 1.72 17.19 -19.31
C ALA A 440 2.16 18.67 -19.32
N LEU A 441 1.45 19.51 -20.05
CA LEU A 441 1.70 20.95 -20.21
C LEU A 441 0.54 21.72 -19.59
N GLY A 442 0.82 22.89 -19.01
CA GLY A 442 -0.19 23.84 -18.54
C GLY A 442 -0.85 23.47 -17.21
N GLN A 443 -0.27 22.58 -16.41
CA GLN A 443 -0.85 22.18 -15.11
C GLN A 443 -1.13 23.41 -14.24
N GLY A 444 -2.43 23.69 -13.99
CA GLY A 444 -2.91 24.80 -13.17
C GLY A 444 -3.11 26.14 -13.91
N GLY A 445 -2.89 26.16 -15.24
CA GLY A 445 -3.16 27.32 -16.10
C GLY A 445 -4.28 27.06 -17.11
N GLU A 446 -4.65 28.07 -17.89
CA GLU A 446 -5.53 27.92 -19.04
C GLU A 446 -4.72 27.40 -20.24
N VAL A 447 -5.19 26.33 -20.87
CA VAL A 447 -4.58 25.76 -22.09
C VAL A 447 -5.61 25.76 -23.20
N SER A 448 -5.36 26.53 -24.25
CA SER A 448 -6.22 26.57 -25.42
C SER A 448 -5.66 25.75 -26.58
N GLU A 449 -6.52 25.41 -27.52
CA GLU A 449 -6.11 24.78 -28.77
C GLU A 449 -5.07 25.62 -29.51
N ALA A 450 -5.20 26.99 -29.48
CA ALA A 450 -4.28 27.92 -30.13
C ALA A 450 -2.86 27.85 -29.56
N ASP A 451 -2.69 27.47 -28.31
CA ASP A 451 -1.38 27.39 -27.65
C ASP A 451 -0.60 26.14 -28.07
N VAL A 452 -1.30 25.06 -28.41
CA VAL A 452 -0.67 23.75 -28.68
C VAL A 452 -0.68 23.36 -30.15
N LEU A 453 -1.56 23.93 -31.00
CA LEU A 453 -1.55 23.68 -32.43
C LEU A 453 -0.22 24.00 -33.11
N PRO A 454 0.50 25.09 -32.74
CA PRO A 454 1.81 25.40 -33.32
C PRO A 454 2.83 24.24 -33.13
N LEU A 455 2.70 23.40 -32.09
CA LEU A 455 3.55 22.23 -31.93
C LEU A 455 3.37 21.19 -33.03
N LEU A 456 2.14 21.05 -33.54
CA LEU A 456 1.80 20.11 -34.61
C LEU A 456 2.19 20.64 -35.98
N ASP A 457 2.29 21.96 -36.13
CA ASP A 457 2.67 22.63 -37.36
C ASP A 457 4.20 22.82 -37.49
N ASP A 458 4.96 22.75 -36.40
CA ASP A 458 6.42 22.87 -36.43
C ASP A 458 7.08 21.59 -36.99
N PRO A 459 7.77 21.66 -38.14
CA PRO A 459 8.42 20.51 -38.74
C PRO A 459 9.50 19.84 -37.88
N LYS A 460 10.00 20.52 -36.83
CA LYS A 460 11.03 20.02 -35.92
C LYS A 460 10.44 19.30 -34.70
N LEU A 461 9.23 19.68 -34.30
CA LEU A 461 8.57 19.12 -33.10
C LEU A 461 7.50 18.11 -33.47
N SER A 462 6.73 18.39 -34.53
CA SER A 462 5.63 17.53 -34.97
C SER A 462 6.00 16.05 -35.19
N PRO A 463 7.18 15.67 -35.73
CA PRO A 463 7.56 14.27 -35.85
C PRO A 463 7.79 13.53 -34.51
N ASP A 464 8.09 14.29 -33.46
CA ASP A 464 8.36 13.76 -32.15
C ASP A 464 7.08 13.53 -31.29
N ILE A 465 5.92 14.01 -31.79
CA ILE A 465 4.62 13.93 -31.13
C ILE A 465 3.78 12.83 -31.78
N ALA A 466 3.54 11.73 -31.06
CA ALA A 466 2.64 10.65 -31.48
C ALA A 466 1.18 10.97 -31.17
N GLY A 467 0.91 11.55 -30.01
CA GLY A 467 -0.43 11.92 -29.55
C GLY A 467 -0.45 13.26 -28.82
N LEU A 468 -1.58 13.98 -28.95
CA LEU A 468 -1.85 15.22 -28.23
C LEU A 468 -3.34 15.31 -27.92
N THR A 469 -3.67 15.48 -26.64
CA THR A 469 -5.06 15.60 -26.17
C THR A 469 -5.14 16.71 -25.12
N LEU A 470 -6.15 17.58 -25.26
CA LEU A 470 -6.50 18.57 -24.24
C LEU A 470 -7.49 17.97 -23.26
N TYR A 471 -7.28 18.25 -21.99
CA TYR A 471 -8.18 17.93 -20.90
C TYR A 471 -8.54 19.19 -20.13
N GLY A 472 -9.81 19.26 -19.69
CA GLY A 472 -10.27 20.23 -18.71
C GLY A 472 -10.94 19.46 -17.57
N SER A 473 -10.81 19.90 -16.35
CA SER A 473 -11.38 19.20 -15.19
C SER A 473 -12.13 20.14 -14.26
N LEU A 474 -13.19 19.64 -13.66
CA LEU A 474 -13.90 20.33 -12.59
C LEU A 474 -14.64 19.36 -11.69
N PRO A 475 -14.77 19.66 -10.40
CA PRO A 475 -15.65 18.93 -9.51
C PRO A 475 -17.10 19.33 -9.74
N VAL A 476 -18.02 18.34 -9.79
CA VAL A 476 -19.46 18.54 -9.99
C VAL A 476 -20.24 17.65 -9.02
N ASP A 477 -21.31 18.17 -8.46
CA ASP A 477 -22.21 17.38 -7.61
C ASP A 477 -22.98 16.36 -8.43
N ALA A 478 -22.86 15.10 -8.07
CA ALA A 478 -23.55 13.95 -8.67
C ALA A 478 -24.46 13.27 -7.63
N GLY A 479 -25.51 13.97 -7.19
CA GLY A 479 -26.43 13.48 -6.14
C GLY A 479 -25.84 13.58 -4.74
N SER A 480 -25.46 12.47 -4.12
CA SER A 480 -24.87 12.44 -2.76
C SER A 480 -23.35 12.48 -2.72
N ALA A 481 -22.68 12.54 -3.88
CA ALA A 481 -21.23 12.50 -3.99
C ALA A 481 -20.75 13.56 -5.00
N SER A 482 -19.55 14.07 -4.81
CA SER A 482 -18.83 14.87 -5.81
C SER A 482 -18.18 13.94 -6.83
N LEU A 483 -18.21 14.34 -8.10
CA LEU A 483 -17.58 13.66 -9.23
C LEU A 483 -16.68 14.66 -9.96
N TYR A 484 -15.41 14.36 -10.13
CA TYR A 484 -14.59 15.08 -11.08
C TYR A 484 -14.99 14.72 -12.50
N VAL A 485 -15.41 15.73 -13.28
CA VAL A 485 -15.73 15.58 -14.70
C VAL A 485 -14.55 16.08 -15.52
N ILE A 486 -14.05 15.21 -16.39
CA ILE A 486 -12.91 15.48 -17.27
C ILE A 486 -13.43 15.63 -18.68
N GLY A 487 -13.35 16.84 -19.24
CA GLY A 487 -13.57 17.11 -20.66
C GLY A 487 -12.38 16.64 -21.48
N MET A 488 -12.62 16.04 -22.64
CA MET A 488 -11.59 15.45 -23.48
C MET A 488 -11.71 15.99 -24.91
N GLN A 489 -10.61 16.53 -25.43
CA GLN A 489 -10.48 17.02 -26.81
C GLN A 489 -9.21 16.45 -27.47
N PRO A 490 -9.30 15.32 -28.17
CA PRO A 490 -8.15 14.79 -28.91
C PRO A 490 -7.83 15.64 -30.12
N LEU A 491 -6.58 16.06 -30.28
CA LEU A 491 -6.09 16.85 -31.41
C LEU A 491 -5.25 16.01 -32.37
N ARG A 492 -4.51 15.01 -31.84
CA ARG A 492 -3.68 14.14 -32.68
C ARG A 492 -3.57 12.75 -32.04
N GLY A 493 -3.62 11.71 -32.90
CA GLY A 493 -3.44 10.31 -32.47
C GLY A 493 -4.58 9.76 -31.61
N ASP A 494 -4.34 8.58 -31.01
CA ASP A 494 -5.29 7.86 -30.18
C ASP A 494 -4.95 7.97 -28.68
N LEU A 495 -4.47 9.14 -28.24
CA LEU A 495 -4.13 9.38 -26.82
C LEU A 495 -5.42 9.60 -26.01
N LEU A 496 -6.12 8.50 -25.78
CA LEU A 496 -7.43 8.46 -25.14
C LEU A 496 -7.38 7.62 -23.85
N PRO A 497 -8.31 7.86 -22.90
CA PRO A 497 -8.45 7.02 -21.71
C PRO A 497 -8.74 5.57 -22.10
N GLU A 498 -8.10 4.62 -21.43
CA GLU A 498 -8.30 3.20 -21.70
C GLU A 498 -9.70 2.74 -21.31
N VAL A 499 -10.41 2.08 -22.23
CA VAL A 499 -11.76 1.53 -21.99
C VAL A 499 -11.64 0.18 -21.30
N LEU A 500 -12.22 0.09 -20.10
CA LEU A 500 -12.28 -1.16 -19.32
C LEU A 500 -13.52 -2.00 -19.65
N SER A 501 -14.65 -1.32 -19.93
CA SER A 501 -15.87 -1.96 -20.44
C SER A 501 -16.75 -0.93 -21.16
N GLY A 502 -17.56 -1.36 -22.13
CA GLY A 502 -18.39 -0.45 -22.93
C GLY A 502 -17.59 0.33 -23.97
N ARG A 503 -17.79 1.65 -24.07
CA ARG A 503 -17.11 2.54 -25.01
C ARG A 503 -16.90 3.94 -24.42
N LEU A 504 -16.05 4.74 -25.03
CA LEU A 504 -15.91 6.17 -24.73
C LEU A 504 -17.17 6.95 -25.14
N PRO A 505 -17.45 8.11 -24.51
CA PRO A 505 -18.52 8.99 -24.90
C PRO A 505 -18.26 9.54 -26.34
N ALA A 506 -19.32 9.56 -27.14
CA ALA A 506 -19.27 10.07 -28.51
C ALA A 506 -20.19 11.29 -28.71
N GLY A 507 -21.04 11.60 -27.74
CA GLY A 507 -21.96 12.71 -27.79
C GLY A 507 -22.07 13.46 -26.46
N PRO A 508 -22.75 14.62 -26.50
CA PRO A 508 -22.78 15.52 -25.34
C PRO A 508 -23.67 15.05 -24.18
N ASP A 509 -24.47 14.01 -24.37
CA ASP A 509 -25.33 13.42 -23.33
C ASP A 509 -24.77 12.10 -22.82
N GLU A 510 -23.45 11.86 -23.04
CA GLU A 510 -22.77 10.63 -22.69
C GLU A 510 -21.58 10.89 -21.76
N ILE A 511 -21.34 9.94 -20.85
CA ILE A 511 -20.22 9.94 -19.93
C ILE A 511 -19.62 8.53 -19.84
N ALA A 512 -18.31 8.42 -19.81
CA ALA A 512 -17.62 7.21 -19.39
C ALA A 512 -17.06 7.45 -17.98
N ILE A 513 -17.26 6.49 -17.08
CA ILE A 513 -17.02 6.69 -15.66
C ILE A 513 -15.87 5.82 -15.15
N GLY A 514 -15.04 6.35 -14.27
CA GLY A 514 -14.01 5.60 -13.59
C GLY A 514 -14.57 4.57 -12.61
N ARG A 515 -13.82 3.53 -12.31
CA ARG A 515 -14.27 2.39 -11.50
C ARG A 515 -14.62 2.76 -10.07
N VAL A 516 -13.92 3.73 -9.49
CA VAL A 516 -14.17 4.22 -8.13
C VAL A 516 -15.48 5.00 -8.10
N SER A 517 -15.64 5.96 -9.03
CA SER A 517 -16.89 6.74 -9.15
C SER A 517 -18.09 5.89 -9.46
N ALA A 518 -17.96 4.88 -10.34
CA ALA A 518 -19.05 3.93 -10.63
C ALA A 518 -19.55 3.22 -9.36
N ARG A 519 -18.63 2.84 -8.45
CA ARG A 519 -19.01 2.25 -7.16
C ARG A 519 -19.60 3.26 -6.17
N LYS A 520 -19.04 4.47 -6.09
CA LYS A 520 -19.55 5.55 -5.22
C LYS A 520 -20.99 5.90 -5.59
N LEU A 521 -21.24 6.10 -6.87
CA LEU A 521 -22.53 6.48 -7.41
C LEU A 521 -23.49 5.29 -7.63
N ARG A 522 -22.99 4.06 -7.51
CA ARG A 522 -23.73 2.79 -7.75
C ARG A 522 -24.35 2.70 -9.14
N VAL A 523 -23.60 3.14 -10.14
CA VAL A 523 -24.01 3.12 -11.55
C VAL A 523 -23.14 2.18 -12.37
N GLY A 524 -23.72 1.62 -13.43
CA GLY A 524 -23.06 0.77 -14.41
C GLY A 524 -23.27 1.26 -15.84
N VAL A 525 -22.69 0.55 -16.81
CA VAL A 525 -22.87 0.86 -18.23
C VAL A 525 -24.36 0.70 -18.62
N GLY A 526 -24.91 1.77 -19.18
CA GLY A 526 -26.33 1.86 -19.56
C GLY A 526 -27.19 2.69 -18.59
N ASP A 527 -26.73 2.90 -17.36
CA ASP A 527 -27.41 3.75 -16.37
C ASP A 527 -27.23 5.23 -16.70
N THR A 528 -27.85 6.10 -15.90
CA THR A 528 -27.72 7.56 -16.02
C THR A 528 -27.16 8.16 -14.75
N VAL A 529 -26.37 9.22 -14.91
CA VAL A 529 -25.87 10.06 -13.83
C VAL A 529 -26.42 11.46 -14.00
N THR A 530 -26.99 12.02 -12.94
CA THR A 530 -27.48 13.40 -12.93
C THR A 530 -26.45 14.27 -12.23
N LEU A 531 -25.90 15.24 -12.97
CA LEU A 531 -24.93 16.21 -12.48
C LEU A 531 -25.65 17.52 -12.18
N ARG A 532 -25.36 18.13 -11.03
CA ARG A 532 -25.87 19.44 -10.67
C ARG A 532 -24.87 20.50 -11.06
N THR A 533 -25.21 21.30 -12.06
CA THR A 533 -24.36 22.35 -12.64
C THR A 533 -24.90 23.74 -12.30
N LYS A 534 -24.10 24.79 -12.54
CA LYS A 534 -24.56 26.18 -12.38
C LYS A 534 -25.80 26.52 -13.25
N LYS A 535 -26.03 25.78 -14.33
CA LYS A 535 -27.20 25.94 -15.25
C LYS A 535 -28.38 25.02 -14.93
N GLY A 536 -28.29 24.22 -13.88
CA GLY A 536 -29.33 23.26 -13.51
C GLY A 536 -28.85 21.81 -13.59
N GLU A 537 -29.76 20.87 -13.51
CA GLU A 537 -29.45 19.45 -13.55
C GLU A 537 -29.24 18.98 -15.00
N GLN A 538 -28.16 18.23 -15.23
CA GLN A 538 -27.90 17.57 -16.50
C GLN A 538 -27.81 16.06 -16.27
N THR A 539 -28.53 15.27 -17.06
CA THR A 539 -28.51 13.82 -16.99
C THR A 539 -27.73 13.26 -18.16
N LEU A 540 -26.66 12.52 -17.83
CA LEU A 540 -25.78 11.89 -18.81
C LEU A 540 -25.92 10.37 -18.74
N ARG A 541 -25.83 9.69 -19.88
CA ARG A 541 -25.85 8.24 -19.98
C ARG A 541 -24.45 7.67 -19.85
N VAL A 542 -24.28 6.69 -18.98
CA VAL A 542 -23.01 5.98 -18.82
C VAL A 542 -22.80 5.01 -19.99
N THR A 543 -21.79 5.27 -20.82
CA THR A 543 -21.48 4.48 -22.01
C THR A 543 -20.38 3.45 -21.80
N GLY A 544 -19.55 3.66 -20.79
CA GLY A 544 -18.46 2.75 -20.47
C GLY A 544 -17.85 3.00 -19.11
N THR A 545 -17.03 2.07 -18.67
CA THR A 545 -16.07 2.29 -17.60
C THR A 545 -14.68 2.44 -18.19
N VAL A 546 -13.93 3.42 -17.70
CA VAL A 546 -12.62 3.79 -18.22
C VAL A 546 -11.58 3.87 -17.11
N GLN A 547 -10.32 3.89 -17.49
CA GLN A 547 -9.22 4.33 -16.64
C GLN A 547 -8.94 5.79 -17.00
N PRO A 548 -9.48 6.78 -16.23
CA PRO A 548 -9.28 8.17 -16.54
C PRO A 548 -7.84 8.60 -16.25
N PRO A 549 -7.31 9.60 -16.98
CA PRO A 549 -6.00 10.15 -16.68
C PRO A 549 -6.05 10.96 -15.38
N PRO A 550 -4.98 10.96 -14.59
CA PRO A 550 -4.85 11.82 -13.41
C PRO A 550 -4.43 13.22 -13.87
N VAL A 551 -5.41 14.05 -14.28
CA VAL A 551 -5.21 15.43 -14.75
C VAL A 551 -6.11 16.40 -14.00
N GLY A 552 -5.66 17.62 -13.79
CA GLY A 552 -6.46 18.74 -13.31
C GLY A 552 -7.13 18.50 -11.96
N GLY A 553 -6.45 18.16 -10.89
CA GLY A 553 -7.04 17.97 -9.54
C GLY A 553 -7.84 16.69 -9.35
N ALA A 554 -7.99 15.84 -10.37
CA ALA A 554 -8.57 14.49 -10.26
C ALA A 554 -7.50 13.51 -9.78
N ASP A 555 -6.97 13.71 -8.56
CA ASP A 555 -5.82 12.99 -8.03
C ASP A 555 -6.11 11.55 -7.62
N VAL A 556 -7.38 11.17 -7.51
CA VAL A 556 -7.78 9.81 -7.18
C VAL A 556 -7.90 8.97 -8.43
N VAL A 557 -7.04 7.97 -8.52
CA VAL A 557 -7.04 7.01 -9.63
C VAL A 557 -8.41 6.38 -9.80
N GLY A 558 -9.01 6.57 -10.99
CA GLY A 558 -10.31 5.98 -11.32
C GLY A 558 -11.53 6.64 -10.64
N ASP A 559 -11.36 7.82 -10.03
CA ASP A 559 -12.46 8.56 -9.36
C ASP A 559 -12.85 9.83 -10.14
N SER A 560 -13.14 9.66 -11.41
CA SER A 560 -13.62 10.73 -12.27
C SER A 560 -14.52 10.18 -13.37
N GLY A 561 -15.19 11.07 -14.11
CA GLY A 561 -15.97 10.76 -15.30
C GLY A 561 -15.45 11.51 -16.49
N VAL A 562 -15.31 10.88 -17.63
CA VAL A 562 -14.81 11.47 -18.88
C VAL A 562 -15.97 11.78 -19.81
N VAL A 563 -15.99 12.98 -20.35
CA VAL A 563 -17.00 13.47 -21.30
C VAL A 563 -16.33 14.08 -22.53
N THR A 564 -17.08 14.30 -23.60
CA THR A 564 -16.57 15.03 -24.76
C THR A 564 -16.40 16.52 -24.44
N ALA A 565 -15.57 17.23 -25.18
CA ALA A 565 -15.38 18.69 -25.03
C ALA A 565 -16.72 19.44 -25.13
N GLU A 566 -17.64 19.01 -26.03
CA GLU A 566 -18.98 19.60 -26.16
C GLU A 566 -19.84 19.40 -24.90
N ALA A 567 -19.76 18.20 -24.29
CA ALA A 567 -20.45 17.95 -23.03
C ALA A 567 -19.85 18.77 -21.89
N PHE A 568 -18.54 18.91 -21.86
CA PHE A 568 -17.82 19.68 -20.84
C PHE A 568 -18.21 21.15 -20.89
N ASP A 569 -18.25 21.77 -22.08
CA ASP A 569 -18.71 23.16 -22.25
C ASP A 569 -20.17 23.35 -21.84
N ARG A 570 -21.04 22.36 -22.02
CA ARG A 570 -22.44 22.41 -21.52
C ARG A 570 -22.51 22.35 -20.01
N ILE A 571 -21.66 21.53 -19.37
CA ILE A 571 -21.58 21.37 -17.92
C ILE A 571 -21.02 22.63 -17.27
N ALA A 572 -19.96 23.19 -17.83
CA ALA A 572 -19.27 24.36 -17.32
C ALA A 572 -18.91 25.33 -18.46
N PRO A 573 -19.89 26.14 -18.92
CA PRO A 573 -19.66 27.07 -20.01
C PRO A 573 -18.60 28.10 -19.69
N GLY A 574 -17.64 28.23 -20.60
CA GLY A 574 -16.51 29.15 -20.46
C GLY A 574 -15.41 28.66 -19.50
N GLN A 575 -15.51 27.42 -19.01
CA GLN A 575 -14.38 26.80 -18.30
C GLN A 575 -13.34 26.37 -19.35
N PRO A 576 -12.11 26.88 -19.29
CA PRO A 576 -11.06 26.48 -20.22
C PRO A 576 -10.62 25.03 -19.99
N MET A 577 -9.91 24.48 -20.97
CA MET A 577 -9.07 23.31 -20.73
C MET A 577 -7.89 23.74 -19.85
N ASP A 578 -7.37 22.84 -19.05
CA ASP A 578 -6.34 23.16 -18.05
C ASP A 578 -5.04 22.35 -18.24
N THR A 579 -5.07 21.33 -19.08
CA THR A 579 -3.94 20.43 -19.27
C THR A 579 -3.87 19.90 -20.69
N ALA A 580 -2.72 20.04 -21.35
CA ALA A 580 -2.42 19.32 -22.57
C ALA A 580 -1.50 18.13 -22.28
N VAL A 581 -1.88 16.94 -22.70
CA VAL A 581 -1.03 15.75 -22.56
C VAL A 581 -0.44 15.35 -23.90
N VAL A 582 0.83 14.97 -23.89
CA VAL A 582 1.60 14.61 -25.08
C VAL A 582 2.18 13.21 -24.93
N ASP A 583 1.99 12.40 -25.95
CA ASP A 583 2.68 11.11 -26.11
C ASP A 583 3.79 11.28 -27.15
N LEU A 584 5.01 10.91 -26.77
CA LEU A 584 6.18 11.05 -27.63
C LEU A 584 6.25 9.91 -28.64
N ALA A 585 6.67 10.22 -29.86
CA ALA A 585 6.84 9.20 -30.88
C ALA A 585 7.95 8.21 -30.51
N PRO A 586 7.80 6.90 -30.82
CA PRO A 586 8.85 5.93 -30.62
C PRO A 586 10.13 6.34 -31.33
N GLY A 587 11.19 6.60 -30.55
CA GLY A 587 12.48 7.07 -31.07
C GLY A 587 12.67 8.58 -31.08
N ALA A 588 11.76 9.34 -30.48
CA ALA A 588 11.97 10.78 -30.25
C ALA A 588 13.28 11.01 -29.46
N PRO A 589 14.00 12.12 -29.74
CA PRO A 589 15.21 12.48 -29.01
C PRO A 589 14.95 12.64 -27.51
N ALA A 590 15.95 12.38 -26.68
CA ALA A 590 15.80 12.46 -25.21
C ALA A 590 15.43 13.86 -24.71
N ASP A 591 15.74 14.90 -25.48
CA ASP A 591 15.41 16.30 -25.22
C ASP A 591 14.07 16.76 -25.83
N ALA A 592 13.30 15.84 -26.43
CA ALA A 592 12.03 16.19 -27.10
C ALA A 592 11.04 16.83 -26.12
N ALA A 593 10.89 16.28 -24.93
CA ALA A 593 10.01 16.82 -23.88
C ALA A 593 10.39 18.27 -23.52
N GLU A 594 11.68 18.54 -23.29
CA GLU A 594 12.18 19.88 -22.95
C GLU A 594 11.97 20.87 -24.10
N ARG A 595 12.18 20.44 -25.35
CA ARG A 595 11.96 21.27 -26.52
C ARG A 595 10.49 21.60 -26.73
N ILE A 596 9.60 20.64 -26.53
CA ILE A 596 8.15 20.83 -26.61
C ILE A 596 7.69 21.82 -25.52
N ALA A 597 8.14 21.62 -24.29
CA ALA A 597 7.85 22.52 -23.18
C ALA A 597 8.35 23.96 -23.45
N ALA A 598 9.61 24.10 -23.91
CA ALA A 598 10.19 25.38 -24.20
C ALA A 598 9.46 26.11 -25.35
N ALA A 599 8.90 25.38 -26.32
CA ALA A 599 8.18 25.96 -27.47
C ALA A 599 6.82 26.53 -27.07
N THR A 600 6.17 25.99 -26.03
CA THR A 600 4.88 26.50 -25.52
C THR A 600 5.07 27.60 -24.48
N GLY A 601 6.21 27.66 -23.80
CA GLY A 601 6.43 28.52 -22.64
C GLY A 601 5.59 28.11 -21.40
N MET A 602 4.89 26.97 -21.46
CA MET A 602 4.05 26.47 -20.37
C MET A 602 4.86 25.70 -19.35
N ALA A 603 4.36 25.69 -18.13
CA ALA A 603 4.86 24.75 -17.12
C ALA A 603 4.69 23.33 -17.63
N ALA A 604 5.78 22.59 -17.69
CA ALA A 604 5.81 21.22 -18.16
C ALA A 604 6.16 20.27 -17.00
N GLY A 605 5.30 19.30 -16.75
CA GLY A 605 5.54 18.22 -15.80
C GLY A 605 5.72 16.89 -16.53
N GLN A 606 6.66 16.07 -16.10
CA GLN A 606 6.60 14.66 -16.46
C GLN A 606 5.33 14.05 -15.85
N ALA A 607 4.77 13.06 -16.53
CA ALA A 607 3.61 12.33 -16.03
C ALA A 607 3.88 11.80 -14.60
N GLY A 608 3.37 12.51 -13.61
CA GLY A 608 3.55 12.18 -12.19
C GLY A 608 2.79 10.90 -11.83
N ARG A 609 3.31 10.18 -10.83
CA ARG A 609 2.53 9.09 -10.21
C ARG A 609 1.50 9.70 -9.28
N PRO A 610 0.21 9.30 -9.37
CA PRO A 610 -0.78 9.72 -8.40
C PRO A 610 -0.36 9.40 -6.95
N PRO A 611 -0.74 10.20 -5.94
CA PRO A 611 -0.34 10.02 -4.54
C PRO A 611 -0.61 8.61 -4.01
N ALA A 612 -1.75 8.02 -4.37
CA ALA A 612 -2.08 6.64 -4.00
C ALA A 612 -1.07 5.61 -4.54
N VAL A 613 -0.53 5.83 -5.74
CA VAL A 613 0.47 4.94 -6.38
C VAL A 613 1.85 5.14 -5.74
N ILE A 614 2.24 6.39 -5.46
CA ILE A 614 3.49 6.72 -4.75
C ILE A 614 3.51 6.01 -3.39
N ASN A 615 2.42 6.09 -2.66
CA ASN A 615 2.31 5.51 -1.33
C ASN A 615 2.42 3.98 -1.34
N VAL A 616 1.82 3.34 -2.32
CA VAL A 616 1.94 1.88 -2.51
C VAL A 616 3.35 1.49 -2.95
N ALA A 617 4.04 2.32 -3.74
CA ALA A 617 5.41 2.07 -4.17
C ALA A 617 6.40 1.99 -2.98
N ARG A 618 6.18 2.78 -1.93
CA ARG A 618 7.00 2.77 -0.70
C ARG A 618 6.97 1.43 0.05
N VAL A 619 5.93 0.63 -0.13
CA VAL A 619 5.77 -0.69 0.53
C VAL A 619 5.98 -1.88 -0.41
N ARG A 620 6.44 -1.65 -1.64
CA ARG A 620 6.61 -2.68 -2.69
C ARG A 620 7.49 -3.87 -2.29
N SER A 621 8.41 -3.68 -1.34
CA SER A 621 9.33 -4.73 -0.87
C SER A 621 8.73 -5.68 0.17
N ILE A 622 7.65 -5.29 0.86
CA ILE A 622 7.07 -6.04 1.98
C ILE A 622 6.61 -7.45 1.56
N PRO A 623 5.89 -7.66 0.44
CA PRO A 623 5.48 -9.01 0.02
C PRO A 623 6.66 -9.96 -0.18
N PHE A 624 7.77 -9.48 -0.72
CA PHE A 624 8.98 -10.28 -0.94
C PHE A 624 9.68 -10.63 0.38
N LEU A 625 9.71 -9.70 1.34
CA LEU A 625 10.23 -9.96 2.68
C LEU A 625 9.41 -11.05 3.38
N VAL A 626 8.08 -10.96 3.32
CA VAL A 626 7.18 -11.99 3.87
C VAL A 626 7.42 -13.33 3.18
N ALA A 627 7.52 -13.36 1.85
CA ALA A 627 7.82 -14.58 1.10
C ALA A 627 9.15 -15.21 1.55
N ALA A 628 10.19 -14.40 1.79
CA ALA A 628 11.48 -14.88 2.28
C ALA A 628 11.39 -15.50 3.68
N VAL A 629 10.70 -14.83 4.62
CA VAL A 629 10.54 -15.33 6.00
C VAL A 629 9.68 -16.59 6.03
N VAL A 630 8.54 -16.60 5.34
CA VAL A 630 7.66 -17.78 5.24
C VAL A 630 8.40 -18.92 4.54
N GLY A 631 9.20 -18.62 3.51
CA GLY A 631 10.06 -19.59 2.82
C GLY A 631 11.11 -20.21 3.74
N ALA A 632 11.76 -19.40 4.57
CA ALA A 632 12.70 -19.91 5.57
C ALA A 632 12.01 -20.84 6.58
N LEU A 633 10.81 -20.48 7.06
CA LEU A 633 10.00 -21.34 7.92
C LEU A 633 9.58 -22.65 7.23
N ALA A 634 9.25 -22.61 5.94
CA ALA A 634 8.94 -23.78 5.12
C ALA A 634 10.12 -24.73 5.06
N VAL A 635 11.31 -24.20 4.77
CA VAL A 635 12.57 -24.97 4.70
C VAL A 635 12.94 -25.57 6.05
N LEU A 636 12.81 -24.81 7.14
CA LEU A 636 13.04 -25.32 8.50
C LEU A 636 12.06 -26.43 8.86
N SER A 637 10.78 -26.27 8.50
CA SER A 637 9.74 -27.30 8.73
C SER A 637 10.04 -28.56 7.96
N LEU A 638 10.42 -28.46 6.67
CA LEU A 638 10.81 -29.60 5.84
C LEU A 638 12.06 -30.29 6.39
N GLY A 639 13.08 -29.52 6.77
CA GLY A 639 14.31 -30.05 7.36
C GLY A 639 14.05 -30.81 8.66
N HIS A 640 13.19 -30.27 9.51
CA HIS A 640 12.75 -30.96 10.73
C HIS A 640 12.02 -32.26 10.38
N GLN A 641 11.15 -32.26 9.36
CA GLN A 641 10.44 -33.47 8.90
C GLN A 641 11.40 -34.54 8.42
N LEU A 642 12.37 -34.19 7.59
CA LEU A 642 13.37 -35.13 7.07
C LEU A 642 14.25 -35.70 8.20
N LEU A 643 14.68 -34.86 9.14
CA LEU A 643 15.46 -35.30 10.29
C LEU A 643 14.71 -36.33 11.14
N VAL A 644 13.43 -36.08 11.38
CA VAL A 644 12.56 -37.01 12.14
C VAL A 644 12.32 -38.29 11.35
N ALA A 645 12.06 -38.20 10.03
CA ALA A 645 11.86 -39.37 9.18
C ALA A 645 13.10 -40.28 9.16
N VAL A 646 14.31 -39.73 9.00
CA VAL A 646 15.56 -40.49 9.05
C VAL A 646 15.81 -41.09 10.41
N ARG A 647 15.52 -40.37 11.52
CA ARG A 647 15.66 -40.91 12.89
C ARG A 647 14.71 -42.08 13.16
N ARG A 648 13.47 -42.02 12.68
CA ARG A 648 12.47 -43.11 12.85
C ARG A 648 12.82 -44.37 12.09
N ARG A 649 13.55 -44.23 10.96
CA ARG A 649 13.94 -45.33 10.05
C ARG A 649 15.38 -45.78 10.28
N ARG A 650 15.95 -45.50 11.43
CA ARG A 650 17.34 -45.99 11.72
C ARG A 650 17.48 -47.48 11.59
N LEU A 651 16.45 -48.23 12.00
CA LEU A 651 16.43 -49.69 11.85
C LEU A 651 16.39 -50.13 10.40
N ASP A 652 15.47 -49.53 9.60
CA ASP A 652 15.36 -49.81 8.17
C ASP A 652 16.69 -49.54 7.46
N HIS A 653 17.36 -48.41 7.80
CA HIS A 653 18.69 -48.09 7.28
C HIS A 653 19.78 -49.06 7.73
N ALA A 654 19.72 -49.56 8.95
CA ALA A 654 20.67 -50.59 9.47
C ALA A 654 20.49 -51.91 8.75
N VAL A 655 19.24 -52.35 8.51
CA VAL A 655 18.90 -53.54 7.76
C VAL A 655 19.38 -53.40 6.30
N LEU A 656 19.09 -52.29 5.62
CA LEU A 656 19.57 -52.05 4.23
C LEU A 656 21.09 -52.14 4.15
N ARG A 657 21.82 -51.62 5.14
CA ARG A 657 23.28 -51.75 5.19
C ARG A 657 23.76 -53.17 5.45
N ALA A 658 23.06 -53.93 6.29
CA ALA A 658 23.37 -55.34 6.51
C ALA A 658 23.14 -56.17 5.24
N LEU A 659 22.18 -55.75 4.39
CA LEU A 659 21.90 -56.38 3.09
C LEU A 659 22.83 -55.86 1.98
N GLY A 660 23.86 -55.03 2.28
CA GLY A 660 24.88 -54.62 1.33
C GLY A 660 24.71 -53.23 0.72
N ALA A 661 23.72 -52.42 1.15
CA ALA A 661 23.56 -51.06 0.68
C ALA A 661 24.77 -50.19 1.05
N SER A 662 25.34 -49.47 0.10
CA SER A 662 26.47 -48.59 0.28
C SER A 662 26.08 -47.28 1.04
N ARG A 663 27.09 -46.58 1.56
CA ARG A 663 26.88 -45.25 2.17
C ARG A 663 26.36 -44.22 1.13
N ARG A 664 26.65 -44.40 -0.15
CA ARG A 664 26.16 -43.56 -1.26
C ARG A 664 24.69 -43.81 -1.51
N ASP A 665 24.25 -45.09 -1.48
CA ASP A 665 22.85 -45.47 -1.69
C ASP A 665 21.94 -44.84 -0.61
N LEU A 666 22.34 -44.91 0.66
CA LEU A 666 21.60 -44.27 1.77
C LEU A 666 21.51 -42.75 1.60
N THR A 667 22.60 -42.11 1.15
CA THR A 667 22.58 -40.69 0.89
C THR A 667 21.63 -40.36 -0.28
N GLY A 668 21.71 -41.13 -1.37
CA GLY A 668 20.82 -40.99 -2.52
C GLY A 668 19.34 -41.15 -2.18
N ILE A 669 19.01 -42.17 -1.37
CA ILE A 669 17.62 -42.38 -0.87
C ILE A 669 17.10 -41.17 -0.12
N ILE A 670 17.89 -40.53 0.77
CA ILE A 670 17.46 -39.39 1.59
C ILE A 670 17.28 -38.13 0.72
N HIS A 671 18.22 -37.89 -0.19
CA HIS A 671 18.11 -36.75 -1.11
C HIS A 671 16.92 -36.92 -2.06
N LEU A 672 16.74 -38.10 -2.61
CA LEU A 672 15.62 -38.37 -3.51
C LEU A 672 14.27 -38.29 -2.78
N GLN A 673 14.20 -38.78 -1.53
CA GLN A 673 13.03 -38.61 -0.69
C GLN A 673 12.71 -37.12 -0.47
N ALA A 674 13.73 -36.27 -0.20
CA ALA A 674 13.54 -34.82 -0.05
C ALA A 674 13.02 -34.20 -1.34
N THR A 675 13.63 -34.53 -2.48
CA THR A 675 13.22 -34.03 -3.80
C THR A 675 11.79 -34.44 -4.15
N ILE A 676 11.41 -35.70 -3.95
CA ILE A 676 10.06 -36.21 -4.25
C ILE A 676 9.00 -35.52 -3.36
N ILE A 677 9.27 -35.37 -2.05
CA ILE A 677 8.36 -34.68 -1.14
C ILE A 677 8.20 -33.22 -1.57
N THR A 678 9.31 -32.53 -1.87
CA THR A 678 9.28 -31.14 -2.29
C THR A 678 8.57 -30.98 -3.62
N ALA A 679 8.83 -31.81 -4.61
CA ALA A 679 8.15 -31.80 -5.91
C ALA A 679 6.63 -32.01 -5.77
N ALA A 680 6.21 -32.97 -4.96
CA ALA A 680 4.79 -33.22 -4.67
C ALA A 680 4.11 -32.04 -3.96
N VAL A 681 4.82 -31.38 -3.04
CA VAL A 681 4.34 -30.16 -2.38
C VAL A 681 4.22 -29.02 -3.40
N LEU A 682 5.25 -28.79 -4.22
CA LEU A 682 5.27 -27.72 -5.20
C LEU A 682 4.21 -27.89 -6.30
N ALA A 683 3.93 -29.12 -6.73
CA ALA A 683 2.89 -29.40 -7.71
C ALA A 683 1.50 -28.89 -7.30
N LEU A 684 1.22 -28.81 -6.00
CA LEU A 684 -0.02 -28.25 -5.46
C LEU A 684 0.15 -26.82 -4.93
N ALA A 685 1.28 -26.52 -4.29
CA ALA A 685 1.52 -25.23 -3.67
C ALA A 685 1.64 -24.09 -4.68
N VAL A 686 2.27 -24.35 -5.85
CA VAL A 686 2.44 -23.32 -6.90
C VAL A 686 1.08 -22.87 -7.45
N PRO A 687 0.22 -23.73 -7.98
CA PRO A 687 -1.06 -23.29 -8.53
C PRO A 687 -1.99 -22.71 -7.47
N LEU A 688 -2.03 -23.29 -6.27
CA LEU A 688 -2.84 -22.77 -5.17
C LEU A 688 -2.33 -21.40 -4.69
N GLY A 689 -1.01 -21.22 -4.63
CA GLY A 689 -0.39 -19.96 -4.25
C GLY A 689 -0.64 -18.85 -5.27
N ILE A 690 -0.49 -19.15 -6.56
CA ILE A 690 -0.80 -18.21 -7.65
C ILE A 690 -2.27 -17.81 -7.58
N ALA A 691 -3.19 -18.76 -7.43
CA ALA A 691 -4.61 -18.48 -7.32
C ALA A 691 -4.93 -17.61 -6.08
N ALA A 692 -4.38 -17.95 -4.90
CA ALA A 692 -4.59 -17.20 -3.68
C ALA A 692 -4.00 -15.78 -3.78
N GLY A 693 -2.77 -15.61 -4.29
CA GLY A 693 -2.15 -14.31 -4.48
C GLY A 693 -2.94 -13.41 -5.44
N SER A 694 -3.44 -13.98 -6.53
CA SER A 694 -4.28 -13.27 -7.50
C SER A 694 -5.63 -12.86 -6.91
N THR A 695 -6.25 -13.74 -6.11
CA THR A 695 -7.54 -13.44 -5.45
C THR A 695 -7.41 -12.31 -4.43
N VAL A 696 -6.26 -12.20 -3.76
CA VAL A 696 -5.99 -11.10 -2.81
C VAL A 696 -5.62 -9.82 -3.53
N TYR A 697 -4.87 -9.91 -4.64
CA TYR A 697 -4.40 -8.76 -5.41
C TYR A 697 -5.54 -7.98 -6.06
N ARG A 698 -6.52 -8.65 -6.66
CA ARG A 698 -7.64 -8.00 -7.36
C ARG A 698 -8.39 -6.96 -6.50
N PRO A 699 -8.98 -7.31 -5.35
CA PRO A 699 -9.72 -6.34 -4.54
C PRO A 699 -8.81 -5.25 -3.96
N PHE A 700 -7.52 -5.52 -3.79
CA PHE A 700 -6.55 -4.51 -3.37
C PHE A 700 -6.39 -3.42 -4.44
N VAL A 701 -6.15 -3.80 -5.70
CA VAL A 701 -5.96 -2.86 -6.80
C VAL A 701 -7.27 -2.17 -7.18
N ASP A 702 -8.40 -2.89 -7.13
CA ASP A 702 -9.72 -2.29 -7.36
C ASP A 702 -10.06 -1.16 -6.37
N ARG A 703 -9.54 -1.22 -5.14
CA ARG A 703 -9.71 -0.14 -4.16
C ARG A 703 -8.86 1.09 -4.48
N ILE A 704 -7.67 0.89 -5.03
CA ILE A 704 -6.79 1.97 -5.49
C ILE A 704 -7.37 2.63 -6.76
N GLY A 705 -8.28 1.95 -7.47
CA GLY A 705 -8.85 2.42 -8.72
C GLY A 705 -8.02 2.07 -9.95
N ALA A 706 -6.90 1.39 -9.79
CA ALA A 706 -6.03 0.97 -10.89
C ALA A 706 -6.55 -0.31 -11.58
N ARG A 707 -6.04 -0.59 -12.78
CA ARG A 707 -6.39 -1.78 -13.56
C ARG A 707 -5.79 -3.05 -12.93
N ALA A 708 -6.64 -4.05 -12.67
CA ALA A 708 -6.29 -5.30 -12.00
C ALA A 708 -5.88 -6.41 -12.99
N ASP A 709 -4.98 -6.14 -13.91
CA ASP A 709 -4.45 -7.17 -14.81
C ASP A 709 -3.51 -8.11 -14.08
N LEU A 710 -3.81 -9.38 -14.19
CA LEU A 710 -3.03 -10.43 -13.55
C LEU A 710 -1.89 -10.89 -14.44
N VAL A 711 -0.69 -10.75 -13.94
CA VAL A 711 0.51 -11.35 -14.53
C VAL A 711 0.86 -12.63 -13.77
N VAL A 712 0.86 -13.76 -14.47
CA VAL A 712 1.33 -15.01 -13.87
C VAL A 712 2.85 -14.97 -13.80
N PRO A 713 3.47 -14.95 -12.60
CA PRO A 713 4.92 -14.79 -12.46
C PRO A 713 5.66 -16.10 -12.71
N LEU A 714 5.56 -16.67 -13.93
CA LEU A 714 6.06 -18.01 -14.25
C LEU A 714 7.54 -18.19 -13.92
N TRP A 715 8.39 -17.26 -14.34
CA TRP A 715 9.84 -17.33 -14.09
C TRP A 715 10.19 -17.19 -12.60
N TRP A 716 9.50 -16.32 -11.88
CA TRP A 716 9.66 -16.16 -10.43
C TRP A 716 9.20 -17.42 -9.69
N ALA A 717 8.08 -18.01 -10.12
CA ALA A 717 7.57 -19.25 -9.55
C ALA A 717 8.53 -20.42 -9.80
N LEU A 718 9.07 -20.54 -11.01
CA LEU A 718 10.07 -21.57 -11.35
C LEU A 718 11.37 -21.37 -10.56
N ALA A 719 11.88 -20.15 -10.47
CA ALA A 719 13.09 -19.84 -9.70
C ALA A 719 12.90 -20.14 -8.20
N ALA A 720 11.76 -19.76 -7.62
CA ALA A 720 11.43 -20.05 -6.23
C ALA A 720 11.25 -21.56 -5.99
N ALA A 721 10.60 -22.27 -6.91
CA ALA A 721 10.44 -23.71 -6.83
C ALA A 721 11.80 -24.42 -6.90
N LEU A 722 12.67 -24.03 -7.81
CA LEU A 722 14.04 -24.56 -7.90
C LEU A 722 14.83 -24.27 -6.62
N ALA A 723 14.78 -23.04 -6.13
CA ALA A 723 15.41 -22.65 -4.88
C ALA A 723 14.92 -23.51 -3.69
N MET A 724 13.61 -23.79 -3.60
CA MET A 724 13.07 -24.65 -2.56
C MET A 724 13.57 -26.10 -2.68
N VAL A 725 13.70 -26.64 -3.89
CA VAL A 725 14.28 -27.98 -4.11
C VAL A 725 15.76 -28.02 -3.71
N VAL A 726 16.52 -27.01 -4.07
CA VAL A 726 17.95 -26.90 -3.70
C VAL A 726 18.10 -26.81 -2.18
N LEU A 727 17.36 -25.90 -1.53
CA LEU A 727 17.38 -25.73 -0.08
C LEU A 727 16.93 -26.99 0.67
N ALA A 728 15.89 -27.68 0.16
CA ALA A 728 15.44 -28.95 0.70
C ALA A 728 16.56 -30.00 0.70
N ASN A 729 17.33 -30.08 -0.39
CA ASN A 729 18.44 -31.00 -0.54
C ASN A 729 19.66 -30.59 0.31
N LEU A 730 19.95 -29.31 0.45
CA LEU A 730 20.99 -28.80 1.38
C LEU A 730 20.68 -29.18 2.81
N VAL A 731 19.42 -28.99 3.23
CA VAL A 731 18.96 -29.37 4.57
C VAL A 731 18.96 -30.90 4.74
N ALA A 732 18.59 -31.68 3.71
CA ALA A 732 18.65 -33.13 3.70
C ALA A 732 20.07 -33.68 3.86
N ALA A 733 21.10 -32.92 3.49
CA ALA A 733 22.49 -33.30 3.67
C ALA A 733 22.88 -33.53 5.15
N ILE A 734 22.22 -32.82 6.11
CA ILE A 734 22.46 -32.97 7.55
C ILE A 734 22.05 -34.38 8.02
N PRO A 735 20.80 -34.84 7.85
CA PRO A 735 20.41 -36.19 8.22
C PRO A 735 21.13 -37.26 7.40
N ALA A 736 21.45 -36.99 6.14
CA ALA A 736 22.22 -37.92 5.28
C ALA A 736 23.62 -38.18 5.82
N ARG A 737 24.33 -37.11 6.26
CA ARG A 737 25.65 -37.24 6.91
C ARG A 737 25.56 -38.02 8.24
N ARG A 738 24.51 -37.82 9.01
CA ARG A 738 24.28 -38.58 10.26
C ARG A 738 23.99 -40.07 9.98
N ALA A 739 23.18 -40.37 8.99
CA ALA A 739 22.88 -41.75 8.56
C ALA A 739 24.12 -42.49 8.10
N ARG A 740 25.03 -41.83 7.38
CA ARG A 740 26.34 -42.41 6.94
C ARG A 740 27.24 -42.80 8.10
N ARG A 741 27.19 -42.12 9.23
CA ARG A 741 28.06 -42.33 10.42
C ARG A 741 27.49 -43.37 11.37
N SER A 742 26.23 -43.84 11.24
CA SER A 742 25.64 -44.84 12.08
C SER A 742 26.25 -46.22 11.85
N SER A 743 26.62 -46.94 12.90
CA SER A 743 27.13 -48.31 12.80
C SER A 743 25.97 -49.30 12.84
N PRO A 744 25.82 -50.24 11.86
CA PRO A 744 24.73 -51.21 11.84
C PRO A 744 24.73 -52.11 13.08
N ALA A 745 25.93 -52.57 13.48
CA ALA A 745 26.11 -53.46 14.63
C ALA A 745 25.58 -52.87 15.94
N ARG A 746 25.89 -51.58 16.22
CA ARG A 746 25.38 -50.90 17.43
C ARG A 746 23.88 -50.65 17.40
N THR A 747 23.29 -50.50 16.21
CA THR A 747 21.85 -50.23 16.07
C THR A 747 21.04 -51.51 16.22
N LEU A 748 21.54 -52.62 15.71
CA LEU A 748 20.90 -53.93 15.81
C LEU A 748 21.09 -54.58 17.18
N ALA A 749 22.22 -54.32 17.88
CA ALA A 749 22.49 -54.84 19.20
C ALA A 749 21.64 -54.15 20.36
N ARG A 750 20.89 -53.11 20.01
CA ARG A 750 19.97 -52.41 20.95
C ARG A 750 18.50 -52.82 20.81
N LEU A 751 18.24 -53.84 19.99
CA LEU A 751 16.96 -54.55 19.91
C LEU A 751 16.90 -55.64 20.96
#